data_870ba6fbce1c8d3c04eedad8cabd4d3d
#
_entry.id   870ba6fbce1c8d3c04eedad8cabd4d3d
#
_cell.length_a   1.000
_cell.length_b   1.000
_cell.length_c   1.000
_cell.angle_alpha   90.00
_cell.angle_beta   90.00
_cell.angle_gamma   90.00
#
_symmetry.space_group_name_H-M   'P 1'
#
loop_
_entity.id
_entity.type
_entity.pdbx_description
1 polymer ?
#
loop_
_entity_poly.entity_id
_entity_poly.type
_entity_poly.pdbx_seq_one_letter_code
_entity_poly.pdbx_strand_id
1 'polypeptide(L)'
;MKKLSCSGRVHPFFLIIIIMLVSIPMGFYGMYLYIAPSLPQMTTLKKAPLLKPLQVYSADNQLISEYGGKLSVPVDYDQIPRSFIHAFLAAEDSSFFEHSGISFKGLGRAVSESITGSNVQTGGSTITMQVAKNYYLSPERTLKRKLTEVFLARKIEQNLTKEEILTLYVNKIFLGKNAYGIAAAAKIYYNKSLDELSIAQMAMIAGLPKAPSKYNPVVNPERALERRNWILGRMLQLGYINQSQYEKGIAEPINLDMPDRGVSNRFPYIGEMVRSELIEKFGEHAIDSGYKVYTTINSERQAYAEQAVQDGLEAYDRRHGWRGAEAHDKPLSSFSAFANTFPAEVTRVNQNSFDALMQDGSTVTVPWSGMSWTRPYRNANAVGGTPSRASQIVKVKDIVRLRPNDNKTSWALVQLPKVQGQLIALNPNNGAVEALVGGYNFYQSKFNRTTQGWRQPGSIIKPFVYALALERGMTPYSMVNDSPITIGKWSPRNADGRYLGMIPLRRALYLSRNTVSVRLLQTVGIERTRQLFMDFGLTDEQIPRNYTIALGTPQVLPIQMATGYSAFANGGYRIQPHFINRIEDAYGKIIYQNNPEYACISCISQQESKPQSADTITPDDEVIEVTNQELNPAEKSANPVEINSDYRQAQRILKSSSAYDMANILKDVIQHGTGRAA
;
A
#
# COMPACT_ATOMS: atom_id res chain seq x y z
N MET A 1 100.48 0.57 -14.39
CA MET A 1 99.14 0.01 -14.10
C MET A 1 98.37 1.00 -13.25
N LYS A 2 97.49 1.80 -13.87
CA LYS A 2 96.57 2.71 -13.15
C LYS A 2 95.29 1.96 -12.87
N LYS A 3 94.94 1.73 -11.59
CA LYS A 3 93.64 1.24 -11.16
C LYS A 3 92.60 2.36 -11.28
N LEU A 4 91.66 2.21 -12.18
CA LEU A 4 90.47 3.00 -12.24
C LEU A 4 89.49 2.46 -11.17
N SER A 5 89.31 3.16 -10.04
CA SER A 5 88.28 2.89 -9.09
C SER A 5 86.99 3.66 -9.53
N CYS A 6 86.02 2.95 -10.10
CA CYS A 6 84.67 3.49 -10.36
C CYS A 6 83.88 3.46 -9.05
N SER A 7 83.92 4.54 -8.28
CA SER A 7 82.98 4.73 -7.14
C SER A 7 81.73 5.39 -7.64
N GLY A 8 80.78 4.56 -8.11
CA GLY A 8 79.48 5.04 -8.47
C GLY A 8 78.65 5.34 -7.21
N ARG A 9 78.73 6.57 -6.68
CA ARG A 9 77.83 7.07 -5.67
C ARG A 9 76.42 7.31 -6.36
N VAL A 10 75.55 6.37 -6.15
CA VAL A 10 74.09 6.59 -6.54
C VAL A 10 73.57 7.77 -5.72
N HIS A 11 73.16 8.82 -6.36
CA HIS A 11 72.58 10.03 -5.71
C HIS A 11 71.44 9.60 -4.83
N PRO A 12 71.31 10.01 -3.55
CA PRO A 12 70.23 9.59 -2.62
C PRO A 12 68.84 9.81 -3.17
N PHE A 13 68.64 10.79 -4.05
CA PHE A 13 67.40 11.03 -4.77
C PHE A 13 66.99 9.86 -5.69
N PHE A 14 67.90 9.22 -6.40
CA PHE A 14 67.62 8.03 -7.21
C PHE A 14 67.25 6.82 -6.34
N LEU A 15 67.88 6.68 -5.15
CA LEU A 15 67.56 5.62 -4.21
C LEU A 15 66.12 5.77 -3.65
N ILE A 16 65.70 6.99 -3.32
CA ILE A 16 64.35 7.31 -2.86
C ILE A 16 63.32 7.00 -3.96
N ILE A 17 63.60 7.36 -5.22
CA ILE A 17 62.72 7.04 -6.35
C ILE A 17 62.64 5.52 -6.55
N ILE A 18 63.71 4.76 -6.46
CA ILE A 18 63.70 3.30 -6.59
C ILE A 18 62.90 2.67 -5.43
N ILE A 19 63.10 3.13 -4.20
CA ILE A 19 62.32 2.68 -3.04
C ILE A 19 60.83 2.96 -3.22
N MET A 20 60.45 4.14 -3.68
CA MET A 20 59.07 4.46 -4.00
C MET A 20 58.48 3.59 -5.13
N LEU A 21 59.27 3.36 -6.21
CA LEU A 21 58.89 2.52 -7.34
C LEU A 21 58.68 1.06 -6.97
N VAL A 22 59.33 0.56 -5.93
CA VAL A 22 59.20 -0.84 -5.44
C VAL A 22 58.14 -0.93 -4.32
N SER A 23 58.16 0.00 -3.35
CA SER A 23 57.30 -0.06 -2.18
C SER A 23 55.83 0.20 -2.50
N ILE A 24 55.50 1.09 -3.47
CA ILE A 24 54.13 1.36 -3.86
C ILE A 24 53.46 0.14 -4.51
N PRO A 25 54.04 -0.54 -5.55
CA PRO A 25 53.46 -1.77 -6.10
C PRO A 25 53.39 -2.90 -5.09
N MET A 26 54.37 -3.03 -4.21
CA MET A 26 54.41 -4.09 -3.17
C MET A 26 53.29 -3.84 -2.12
N GLY A 27 53.05 -2.60 -1.74
CA GLY A 27 51.93 -2.21 -0.89
C GLY A 27 50.57 -2.48 -1.55
N PHE A 28 50.41 -2.17 -2.83
CA PHE A 28 49.23 -2.50 -3.61
C PHE A 28 49.01 -4.01 -3.73
N TYR A 29 50.03 -4.78 -3.93
CA TYR A 29 49.96 -6.24 -4.00
C TYR A 29 49.60 -6.86 -2.65
N GLY A 30 50.19 -6.39 -1.55
CA GLY A 30 49.79 -6.80 -0.20
C GLY A 30 48.33 -6.48 0.12
N MET A 31 47.84 -5.29 -0.27
CA MET A 31 46.46 -4.91 -0.13
C MET A 31 45.52 -5.79 -0.99
N TYR A 32 45.94 -6.13 -2.21
CA TYR A 32 45.21 -7.08 -3.06
C TYR A 32 45.08 -8.45 -2.38
N LEU A 33 46.17 -9.03 -1.84
CA LEU A 33 46.12 -10.31 -1.13
C LEU A 33 45.21 -10.28 0.09
N TYR A 34 45.11 -9.13 0.79
CA TYR A 34 44.23 -8.94 1.93
C TYR A 34 42.73 -8.88 1.51
N ILE A 35 42.45 -8.25 0.37
CA ILE A 35 41.04 -8.05 -0.11
C ILE A 35 40.56 -9.23 -0.98
N ALA A 36 41.47 -9.92 -1.71
CA ALA A 36 41.13 -10.95 -2.69
C ALA A 36 40.24 -12.09 -2.16
N PRO A 37 40.40 -12.60 -0.92
CA PRO A 37 39.50 -13.62 -0.36
C PRO A 37 38.09 -13.15 -0.14
N SER A 38 37.86 -11.84 0.01
CA SER A 38 36.54 -11.25 0.25
C SER A 38 35.82 -10.84 -1.05
N LEU A 39 36.44 -10.99 -2.22
CA LEU A 39 35.87 -10.63 -3.50
C LEU A 39 34.84 -11.68 -3.94
N PRO A 40 33.58 -11.26 -4.28
CA PRO A 40 32.51 -12.17 -4.67
C PRO A 40 32.83 -12.94 -5.99
N GLN A 41 32.17 -14.09 -6.17
CA GLN A 41 32.23 -14.84 -7.41
C GLN A 41 31.41 -14.16 -8.52
N MET A 42 31.96 -14.12 -9.74
CA MET A 42 31.31 -13.40 -10.87
C MET A 42 30.06 -14.07 -11.42
N THR A 43 29.83 -15.34 -11.13
CA THR A 43 28.66 -16.10 -11.57
C THR A 43 27.34 -15.52 -11.04
N THR A 44 27.38 -14.73 -9.97
CA THR A 44 26.19 -14.08 -9.38
C THR A 44 25.78 -12.79 -10.10
N LEU A 45 26.66 -12.17 -10.91
CA LEU A 45 26.33 -10.91 -11.62
C LEU A 45 25.23 -11.10 -12.67
N LYS A 46 25.29 -12.18 -13.45
CA LYS A 46 24.28 -12.47 -14.49
C LYS A 46 22.92 -12.88 -13.93
N LYS A 47 22.85 -13.23 -12.63
CA LYS A 47 21.63 -13.67 -11.93
C LYS A 47 21.13 -12.66 -10.90
N ALA A 48 21.68 -11.44 -10.88
CA ALA A 48 21.24 -10.44 -9.92
C ALA A 48 19.75 -10.15 -10.11
N PRO A 49 18.90 -10.31 -9.06
CA PRO A 49 17.46 -10.15 -9.19
C PRO A 49 17.14 -8.70 -9.60
N LEU A 50 16.31 -8.59 -10.62
CA LEU A 50 15.76 -7.29 -11.03
C LEU A 50 14.82 -6.79 -9.94
N LEU A 51 14.99 -5.55 -9.56
CA LEU A 51 14.09 -4.91 -8.61
C LEU A 51 12.73 -4.68 -9.31
N LYS A 52 11.74 -5.48 -8.95
CA LYS A 52 10.36 -5.32 -9.42
C LYS A 52 9.48 -4.94 -8.24
N PRO A 53 8.49 -4.06 -8.40
CA PRO A 53 7.59 -3.70 -7.32
C PRO A 53 6.75 -4.89 -6.86
N LEU A 54 6.38 -4.88 -5.57
CA LEU A 54 5.32 -5.71 -5.03
C LEU A 54 3.99 -5.24 -5.59
N GLN A 55 3.24 -6.12 -6.22
CA GLN A 55 1.91 -5.86 -6.77
C GLN A 55 0.84 -6.60 -5.97
N VAL A 56 -0.21 -5.88 -5.58
CA VAL A 56 -1.34 -6.42 -4.82
C VAL A 56 -2.59 -6.39 -5.67
N TYR A 57 -3.21 -7.54 -5.85
CA TYR A 57 -4.42 -7.73 -6.66
C TYR A 57 -5.62 -8.10 -5.79
N SER A 58 -6.80 -7.65 -6.20
CA SER A 58 -8.08 -8.12 -5.66
C SER A 58 -8.41 -9.54 -6.12
N ALA A 59 -9.47 -10.14 -5.54
CA ALA A 59 -9.97 -11.45 -5.95
C ALA A 59 -10.47 -11.48 -7.41
N ASP A 60 -10.97 -10.35 -7.91
CA ASP A 60 -11.39 -10.12 -9.30
C ASP A 60 -10.24 -9.60 -10.19
N ASN A 61 -8.96 -9.85 -9.80
CA ASN A 61 -7.74 -9.54 -10.53
C ASN A 61 -7.51 -8.06 -10.87
N GLN A 62 -8.11 -7.12 -10.14
CA GLN A 62 -7.79 -5.70 -10.27
C GLN A 62 -6.52 -5.37 -9.49
N LEU A 63 -5.59 -4.61 -10.08
CA LEU A 63 -4.44 -4.08 -9.35
C LEU A 63 -4.92 -3.02 -8.35
N ILE A 64 -4.78 -3.29 -7.05
CA ILE A 64 -5.28 -2.42 -5.98
C ILE A 64 -4.18 -1.63 -5.28
N SER A 65 -2.95 -2.15 -5.27
CA SER A 65 -1.80 -1.46 -4.68
C SER A 65 -0.49 -1.93 -5.32
N GLU A 66 0.48 -1.03 -5.41
CA GLU A 66 1.83 -1.33 -5.82
C GLU A 66 2.82 -0.71 -4.83
N TYR A 67 3.75 -1.50 -4.31
CA TYR A 67 4.77 -1.08 -3.37
C TYR A 67 6.15 -1.39 -3.92
N GLY A 68 7.14 -0.58 -3.58
CA GLY A 68 8.45 -0.65 -4.14
C GLY A 68 8.55 0.40 -5.25
N GLY A 69 9.11 1.54 -4.89
CA GLY A 69 9.24 2.65 -5.81
C GLY A 69 10.30 2.45 -6.90
N LYS A 70 10.94 1.27 -6.96
CA LYS A 70 12.06 1.01 -7.86
C LYS A 70 11.54 0.34 -9.12
N LEU A 71 11.35 1.12 -10.17
CA LEU A 71 11.12 0.56 -11.49
C LEU A 71 12.47 0.16 -12.10
N SER A 72 12.60 -1.09 -12.48
CA SER A 72 13.71 -1.58 -13.30
C SER A 72 13.12 -2.34 -14.50
N VAL A 73 13.37 -1.83 -15.69
CA VAL A 73 13.03 -2.50 -16.96
C VAL A 73 14.35 -2.87 -17.61
N PRO A 74 14.74 -4.15 -17.60
CA PRO A 74 16.00 -4.59 -18.20
C PRO A 74 15.96 -4.46 -19.71
N VAL A 75 17.11 -4.15 -20.27
CA VAL A 75 17.32 -4.10 -21.72
C VAL A 75 18.61 -4.85 -22.06
N ASP A 76 18.61 -5.50 -23.21
CA ASP A 76 19.81 -6.09 -23.77
C ASP A 76 20.63 -5.04 -24.54
N TYR A 77 21.90 -5.32 -24.80
CA TYR A 77 22.81 -4.35 -25.40
C TYR A 77 22.33 -3.82 -26.77
N ASP A 78 21.79 -4.70 -27.58
CA ASP A 78 21.27 -4.42 -28.92
C ASP A 78 20.01 -3.54 -28.92
N GLN A 79 19.30 -3.50 -27.80
CA GLN A 79 18.12 -2.64 -27.60
C GLN A 79 18.50 -1.22 -27.17
N ILE A 80 19.77 -0.93 -26.88
CA ILE A 80 20.23 0.38 -26.42
C ILE A 80 20.60 1.25 -27.62
N PRO A 81 19.93 2.38 -27.87
CA PRO A 81 20.32 3.28 -28.94
C PRO A 81 21.76 3.74 -28.84
N ARG A 82 22.53 3.72 -29.94
CA ARG A 82 23.94 4.14 -29.95
C ARG A 82 24.13 5.56 -29.39
N SER A 83 23.23 6.48 -29.71
CA SER A 83 23.25 7.84 -29.17
C SER A 83 23.16 7.88 -27.65
N PHE A 84 22.42 6.92 -27.05
CA PHE A 84 22.33 6.82 -25.60
C PHE A 84 23.63 6.30 -24.96
N ILE A 85 24.26 5.28 -25.57
CA ILE A 85 25.60 4.81 -25.19
C ILE A 85 26.60 5.99 -25.22
N HIS A 86 26.61 6.73 -26.33
CA HIS A 86 27.49 7.88 -26.52
C HIS A 86 27.23 8.99 -25.45
N ALA A 87 25.98 9.22 -25.08
CA ALA A 87 25.66 10.19 -24.03
C ALA A 87 26.25 9.76 -22.66
N PHE A 88 26.16 8.49 -22.28
CA PHE A 88 26.78 7.98 -21.05
C PHE A 88 28.30 7.99 -21.11
N LEU A 89 28.90 7.60 -22.23
CA LEU A 89 30.34 7.69 -22.40
C LEU A 89 30.85 9.13 -22.29
N ALA A 90 30.17 10.07 -22.91
CA ALA A 90 30.49 11.49 -22.82
C ALA A 90 30.32 12.05 -21.40
N ALA A 91 29.31 11.55 -20.66
CA ALA A 91 28.98 12.00 -19.32
C ALA A 91 29.90 11.43 -18.22
N GLU A 92 30.26 10.15 -18.30
CA GLU A 92 30.84 9.36 -17.22
C GLU A 92 32.23 8.82 -17.52
N ASP A 93 32.48 8.30 -18.75
CA ASP A 93 33.72 7.59 -19.07
C ASP A 93 34.01 7.55 -20.58
N SER A 94 34.56 8.63 -21.10
CA SER A 94 34.81 8.77 -22.55
C SER A 94 35.87 7.79 -23.10
N SER A 95 36.67 7.16 -22.26
CA SER A 95 37.68 6.15 -22.62
C SER A 95 37.28 4.74 -22.22
N PHE A 96 36.02 4.46 -21.97
CA PHE A 96 35.55 3.18 -21.46
C PHE A 96 36.01 1.98 -22.27
N PHE A 97 36.05 2.06 -23.60
CA PHE A 97 36.45 0.99 -24.48
C PHE A 97 38.01 0.84 -24.57
N GLU A 98 38.79 1.82 -24.05
CA GLU A 98 40.25 1.85 -24.15
C GLU A 98 40.97 1.27 -22.94
N HIS A 99 40.32 1.32 -21.75
CA HIS A 99 40.96 0.87 -20.51
C HIS A 99 40.37 -0.45 -19.98
N SER A 100 41.13 -1.12 -19.06
CA SER A 100 40.72 -2.40 -18.43
C SER A 100 40.20 -2.17 -16.99
N GLY A 101 39.14 -1.39 -16.82
CA GLY A 101 38.46 -1.15 -15.55
C GLY A 101 38.92 0.09 -14.79
N ILE A 102 40.11 0.60 -15.03
CA ILE A 102 40.69 1.79 -14.39
C ILE A 102 41.22 2.72 -15.47
N SER A 103 40.80 3.98 -15.47
CA SER A 103 41.32 5.02 -16.35
C SER A 103 42.37 5.85 -15.62
N PHE A 104 43.67 5.55 -15.87
CA PHE A 104 44.77 6.36 -15.32
C PHE A 104 44.74 7.79 -15.83
N LYS A 105 44.30 8.02 -17.07
CA LYS A 105 44.09 9.35 -17.66
C LYS A 105 42.99 10.11 -16.94
N GLY A 106 41.88 9.45 -16.63
CA GLY A 106 40.79 10.02 -15.83
C GLY A 106 41.22 10.33 -14.39
N LEU A 107 41.98 9.44 -13.77
CA LEU A 107 42.50 9.64 -12.42
C LEU A 107 43.46 10.83 -12.34
N GLY A 108 44.41 10.94 -13.29
CA GLY A 108 45.35 12.06 -13.40
C GLY A 108 44.64 13.40 -13.59
N ARG A 109 43.60 13.45 -14.43
CA ARG A 109 42.75 14.62 -14.63
C ARG A 109 42.02 15.02 -13.34
N ALA A 110 41.40 14.07 -12.64
CA ALA A 110 40.65 14.36 -11.39
C ALA A 110 41.60 14.88 -10.28
N VAL A 111 42.82 14.40 -10.20
CA VAL A 111 43.85 14.92 -9.29
C VAL A 111 44.25 16.35 -9.69
N SER A 112 44.50 16.60 -10.98
CA SER A 112 44.83 17.93 -11.51
C SER A 112 43.74 18.94 -11.25
N GLU A 113 42.48 18.61 -11.51
CA GLU A 113 41.31 19.45 -11.24
C GLU A 113 41.12 19.76 -9.73
N SER A 114 41.44 18.77 -8.87
CA SER A 114 41.41 18.96 -7.42
C SER A 114 42.49 19.91 -6.90
N ILE A 115 43.65 19.95 -7.55
CA ILE A 115 44.77 20.86 -7.21
C ILE A 115 44.53 22.24 -7.76
N THR A 116 43.98 22.37 -8.97
CA THR A 116 43.76 23.66 -9.65
C THR A 116 42.51 24.40 -9.21
N GLY A 117 41.65 23.82 -8.35
CA GLY A 117 40.45 24.47 -7.83
C GLY A 117 39.38 24.72 -8.89
N SER A 118 39.38 24.01 -10.00
CA SER A 118 38.41 24.20 -11.08
C SER A 118 36.99 23.84 -10.61
N ASN A 119 36.00 24.70 -10.92
CA ASN A 119 34.58 24.47 -10.59
C ASN A 119 33.96 23.27 -11.30
N VAL A 120 34.68 22.64 -12.23
CA VAL A 120 34.24 21.46 -13.01
C VAL A 120 34.98 20.22 -12.49
N GLN A 121 34.46 19.62 -11.42
CA GLN A 121 34.98 18.34 -10.94
C GLN A 121 34.45 17.21 -11.83
N THR A 122 35.31 16.65 -12.68
CA THR A 122 35.05 15.38 -13.38
C THR A 122 35.36 14.21 -12.46
N GLY A 123 34.46 13.22 -12.40
CA GLY A 123 34.66 12.05 -11.52
C GLY A 123 35.78 11.14 -12.03
N GLY A 124 36.68 10.68 -11.15
CA GLY A 124 37.75 9.73 -11.47
C GLY A 124 37.32 8.24 -11.43
N SER A 125 36.01 7.94 -11.33
CA SER A 125 35.48 6.56 -11.31
C SER A 125 35.03 6.16 -12.70
N THR A 126 35.42 4.97 -13.16
CA THR A 126 34.98 4.41 -14.45
C THR A 126 33.57 3.79 -14.37
N ILE A 127 32.93 3.52 -15.52
CA ILE A 127 31.67 2.78 -15.60
C ILE A 127 31.82 1.41 -14.91
N THR A 128 32.93 0.68 -15.14
CA THR A 128 33.20 -0.62 -14.51
C THR A 128 33.27 -0.50 -12.98
N MET A 129 33.92 0.54 -12.45
CA MET A 129 33.98 0.80 -11.02
C MET A 129 32.56 1.11 -10.45
N GLN A 130 31.70 1.79 -11.23
CA GLN A 130 30.32 2.02 -10.83
C GLN A 130 29.50 0.73 -10.84
N VAL A 131 29.71 -0.18 -11.78
CA VAL A 131 29.12 -1.54 -11.77
C VAL A 131 29.56 -2.27 -10.51
N ALA A 132 30.87 -2.32 -10.21
CA ALA A 132 31.38 -2.94 -8.99
C ALA A 132 30.70 -2.39 -7.72
N LYS A 133 30.59 -1.08 -7.62
CA LYS A 133 29.92 -0.40 -6.51
C LYS A 133 28.42 -0.78 -6.40
N ASN A 134 27.69 -0.73 -7.50
CA ASN A 134 26.22 -0.87 -7.49
C ASN A 134 25.74 -2.32 -7.28
N TYR A 135 26.57 -3.31 -7.57
CA TYR A 135 26.22 -4.73 -7.43
C TYR A 135 26.75 -5.37 -6.15
N TYR A 136 27.88 -4.91 -5.62
CA TYR A 136 28.60 -5.65 -4.58
C TYR A 136 28.94 -4.86 -3.32
N LEU A 137 28.89 -3.52 -3.35
CA LEU A 137 29.43 -2.73 -2.26
C LEU A 137 28.32 -1.95 -1.53
N SER A 138 28.50 -1.80 -0.22
CA SER A 138 27.62 -0.95 0.61
C SER A 138 27.81 0.54 0.27
N PRO A 139 26.82 1.41 0.59
CA PRO A 139 26.88 2.85 0.33
C PRO A 139 27.92 3.61 1.20
N GLU A 140 28.61 2.94 2.13
CA GLU A 140 29.59 3.55 3.01
C GLU A 140 30.77 4.18 2.26
N ARG A 141 31.26 5.33 2.73
CA ARG A 141 32.37 6.08 2.10
C ARG A 141 33.68 5.83 2.85
N THR A 142 34.32 4.67 2.61
CA THR A 142 35.61 4.29 3.23
C THR A 142 36.71 4.08 2.17
N LEU A 143 37.94 4.31 2.54
CA LEU A 143 39.09 4.02 1.66
C LEU A 143 39.16 2.52 1.30
N LYS A 144 38.89 1.63 2.26
CA LYS A 144 38.82 0.19 2.02
C LYS A 144 37.81 -0.14 0.93
N ARG A 145 36.61 0.42 0.99
CA ARG A 145 35.59 0.24 -0.05
C ARG A 145 36.07 0.74 -1.42
N LYS A 146 36.73 1.90 -1.48
CA LYS A 146 37.24 2.44 -2.75
C LYS A 146 38.31 1.57 -3.38
N LEU A 147 39.18 0.99 -2.58
CA LEU A 147 40.20 0.01 -3.04
C LEU A 147 39.53 -1.30 -3.50
N THR A 148 38.53 -1.79 -2.75
CA THR A 148 37.74 -2.97 -3.15
C THR A 148 37.07 -2.74 -4.51
N GLU A 149 36.52 -1.53 -4.74
CA GLU A 149 35.88 -1.10 -6.00
C GLU A 149 36.87 -1.20 -7.18
N VAL A 150 38.13 -0.78 -6.98
CA VAL A 150 39.20 -0.85 -7.98
C VAL A 150 39.55 -2.30 -8.34
N PHE A 151 39.79 -3.16 -7.33
CA PHE A 151 40.15 -4.57 -7.56
C PHE A 151 38.99 -5.35 -8.18
N LEU A 152 37.76 -5.05 -7.74
CA LEU A 152 36.55 -5.68 -8.28
C LEU A 152 36.32 -5.26 -9.74
N ALA A 153 36.54 -3.98 -10.08
CA ALA A 153 36.44 -3.49 -11.45
C ALA A 153 37.43 -4.24 -12.37
N ARG A 154 38.66 -4.47 -11.90
CA ARG A 154 39.66 -5.26 -12.67
C ARG A 154 39.19 -6.71 -12.88
N LYS A 155 38.61 -7.34 -11.84
CA LYS A 155 38.09 -8.70 -11.91
C LYS A 155 36.87 -8.79 -12.86
N ILE A 156 36.00 -7.78 -12.87
CA ILE A 156 34.84 -7.68 -13.79
C ILE A 156 35.34 -7.66 -15.25
N GLU A 157 36.32 -6.81 -15.59
CA GLU A 157 36.88 -6.69 -16.94
C GLU A 157 37.60 -7.95 -17.42
N GLN A 158 38.07 -8.79 -16.51
CA GLN A 158 38.70 -10.09 -16.86
C GLN A 158 37.65 -11.16 -17.23
N ASN A 159 36.38 -10.98 -16.85
CA ASN A 159 35.37 -12.02 -16.98
C ASN A 159 34.17 -11.61 -17.85
N LEU A 160 34.04 -10.33 -18.17
CA LEU A 160 32.92 -9.79 -18.95
C LEU A 160 33.40 -8.91 -20.10
N THR A 161 32.67 -8.89 -21.20
CA THR A 161 32.90 -7.97 -22.32
C THR A 161 32.52 -6.55 -21.97
N LYS A 162 32.96 -5.57 -22.75
CA LYS A 162 32.56 -4.16 -22.58
C LYS A 162 31.06 -3.95 -22.73
N GLU A 163 30.45 -4.65 -23.67
CA GLU A 163 29.01 -4.64 -23.92
C GLU A 163 28.24 -5.20 -22.72
N GLU A 164 28.71 -6.34 -22.15
CA GLU A 164 28.10 -6.92 -20.95
C GLU A 164 28.20 -5.97 -19.75
N ILE A 165 29.37 -5.33 -19.55
CA ILE A 165 29.59 -4.36 -18.46
C ILE A 165 28.67 -3.14 -18.62
N LEU A 166 28.55 -2.62 -19.85
CA LEU A 166 27.68 -1.48 -20.13
C LEU A 166 26.20 -1.84 -19.93
N THR A 167 25.77 -3.02 -20.34
CA THR A 167 24.42 -3.54 -20.12
C THR A 167 24.10 -3.63 -18.62
N LEU A 168 25.01 -4.17 -17.84
CA LEU A 168 24.86 -4.20 -16.36
C LEU A 168 24.76 -2.80 -15.78
N TYR A 169 25.60 -1.86 -16.26
CA TYR A 169 25.57 -0.48 -15.80
C TYR A 169 24.23 0.19 -16.07
N VAL A 170 23.78 0.19 -17.32
CA VAL A 170 22.56 0.90 -17.72
C VAL A 170 21.28 0.30 -17.13
N ASN A 171 21.29 -0.97 -16.75
CA ASN A 171 20.16 -1.64 -16.10
C ASN A 171 20.07 -1.42 -14.59
N LYS A 172 21.19 -1.07 -13.92
CA LYS A 172 21.25 -0.98 -12.46
C LYS A 172 21.37 0.44 -11.92
N ILE A 173 21.84 1.38 -12.75
CA ILE A 173 22.13 2.73 -12.30
C ILE A 173 20.84 3.45 -11.81
N PHE A 174 20.95 4.09 -10.65
CA PHE A 174 19.87 4.92 -10.12
C PHE A 174 19.82 6.29 -10.79
N LEU A 175 18.66 6.64 -11.33
CA LEU A 175 18.43 7.82 -12.16
C LEU A 175 17.40 8.81 -11.56
N GLY A 176 17.15 8.72 -10.25
CA GLY A 176 16.17 9.57 -9.57
C GLY A 176 14.73 9.09 -9.75
N LYS A 177 13.77 9.67 -8.99
CA LYS A 177 12.34 9.29 -9.03
C LYS A 177 12.11 7.78 -9.02
N ASN A 178 12.92 7.05 -8.26
CA ASN A 178 12.91 5.59 -8.18
C ASN A 178 13.16 4.84 -9.51
N ALA A 179 13.70 5.51 -10.52
CA ALA A 179 14.13 4.88 -11.76
C ALA A 179 15.47 4.17 -11.58
N TYR A 180 15.49 2.87 -11.78
CA TYR A 180 16.68 2.03 -11.86
C TYR A 180 16.83 1.52 -13.29
N GLY A 181 17.85 1.97 -13.98
CA GLY A 181 18.10 1.71 -15.39
C GLY A 181 17.45 2.70 -16.34
N ILE A 182 17.98 2.71 -17.58
CA ILE A 182 17.64 3.71 -18.60
C ILE A 182 16.22 3.58 -19.12
N ALA A 183 15.72 2.36 -19.33
CA ALA A 183 14.36 2.16 -19.82
C ALA A 183 13.31 2.56 -18.77
N ALA A 184 13.60 2.32 -17.49
CA ALA A 184 12.79 2.84 -16.41
C ALA A 184 12.77 4.37 -16.38
N ALA A 185 13.93 5.02 -16.57
CA ALA A 185 14.02 6.47 -16.63
C ALA A 185 13.28 7.06 -17.85
N ALA A 186 13.43 6.46 -19.03
CA ALA A 186 12.68 6.83 -20.23
C ALA A 186 11.16 6.81 -20.00
N LYS A 187 10.68 5.75 -19.35
CA LYS A 187 9.25 5.60 -19.03
C LYS A 187 8.78 6.56 -17.94
N ILE A 188 9.63 6.85 -16.93
CA ILE A 188 9.25 7.73 -15.81
C ILE A 188 9.26 9.20 -16.21
N TYR A 189 10.27 9.67 -16.95
CA TYR A 189 10.42 11.08 -17.25
C TYR A 189 9.70 11.50 -18.54
N TYR A 190 9.55 10.58 -19.49
CA TYR A 190 9.08 10.92 -20.85
C TYR A 190 7.95 10.02 -21.36
N ASN A 191 7.53 8.99 -20.59
CA ASN A 191 6.51 8.00 -21.01
C ASN A 191 6.82 7.34 -22.38
N LYS A 192 8.11 7.19 -22.71
CA LYS A 192 8.62 6.70 -23.98
C LYS A 192 9.40 5.41 -23.85
N SER A 193 9.54 4.67 -24.95
CA SER A 193 10.57 3.65 -25.15
C SER A 193 11.92 4.31 -25.43
N LEU A 194 13.02 3.53 -25.41
CA LEU A 194 14.37 4.08 -25.59
C LEU A 194 14.60 4.66 -27.00
N ASP A 195 14.04 4.07 -28.01
CA ASP A 195 14.12 4.45 -29.44
C ASP A 195 13.32 5.71 -29.76
N GLU A 196 12.30 6.04 -28.97
CA GLU A 196 11.49 7.26 -29.13
C GLU A 196 12.12 8.51 -28.47
N LEU A 197 13.21 8.34 -27.72
CA LEU A 197 13.87 9.46 -27.05
C LEU A 197 14.66 10.33 -28.04
N SER A 198 14.57 11.65 -27.88
CA SER A 198 15.47 12.57 -28.57
C SER A 198 16.90 12.50 -27.99
N ILE A 199 17.90 12.98 -28.75
CA ILE A 199 19.29 13.10 -28.26
C ILE A 199 19.36 13.95 -26.98
N ALA A 200 18.56 15.01 -26.89
CA ALA A 200 18.50 15.87 -25.72
C ALA A 200 17.89 15.12 -24.50
N GLN A 201 16.87 14.30 -24.68
CA GLN A 201 16.27 13.46 -23.65
C GLN A 201 17.24 12.37 -23.18
N MET A 202 17.97 11.74 -24.08
CA MET A 202 19.02 10.76 -23.75
C MET A 202 20.15 11.43 -22.94
N ALA A 203 20.60 12.63 -23.34
CA ALA A 203 21.62 13.39 -22.62
C ALA A 203 21.13 13.86 -21.23
N MET A 204 19.84 14.19 -21.10
CA MET A 204 19.22 14.52 -19.82
C MET A 204 19.32 13.34 -18.84
N ILE A 205 18.90 12.15 -19.29
CA ILE A 205 18.96 10.94 -18.47
C ILE A 205 20.42 10.56 -18.14
N ALA A 206 21.34 10.64 -19.12
CA ALA A 206 22.76 10.36 -18.92
C ALA A 206 23.45 11.35 -17.94
N GLY A 207 22.83 12.49 -17.67
CA GLY A 207 23.30 13.47 -16.68
C GLY A 207 23.00 13.12 -15.22
N LEU A 208 22.03 12.22 -14.98
CA LEU A 208 21.50 11.94 -13.64
C LEU A 208 22.46 11.15 -12.73
N PRO A 209 23.28 10.18 -13.21
CA PRO A 209 24.13 9.35 -12.33
C PRO A 209 25.06 10.15 -11.44
N LYS A 210 25.55 11.28 -11.87
CA LYS A 210 26.46 12.15 -11.11
C LYS A 210 25.87 12.57 -9.77
N ALA A 211 24.61 12.99 -9.74
CA ALA A 211 23.86 13.36 -8.53
C ALA A 211 22.35 13.37 -8.84
N PRO A 212 21.65 12.24 -8.74
CA PRO A 212 20.27 12.06 -9.19
C PRO A 212 19.24 12.99 -8.54
N SER A 213 19.52 13.50 -7.34
CA SER A 213 18.66 14.51 -6.68
C SER A 213 18.98 15.93 -7.14
N LYS A 214 20.27 16.23 -7.38
CA LYS A 214 20.74 17.58 -7.74
C LYS A 214 20.41 17.96 -9.19
N TYR A 215 20.52 16.98 -10.10
CA TYR A 215 20.30 17.17 -11.54
C TYR A 215 18.93 16.63 -12.00
N ASN A 216 18.00 16.40 -11.07
CA ASN A 216 16.66 15.93 -11.38
C ASN A 216 15.85 17.01 -12.09
N PRO A 217 15.36 16.77 -13.32
CA PRO A 217 14.62 17.77 -14.09
C PRO A 217 13.27 18.17 -13.48
N VAL A 218 12.70 17.32 -12.60
CA VAL A 218 11.46 17.61 -11.87
C VAL A 218 11.71 18.55 -10.68
N VAL A 219 12.88 18.42 -10.02
CA VAL A 219 13.19 19.15 -8.77
C VAL A 219 14.02 20.41 -9.05
N ASN A 220 14.98 20.30 -9.97
CA ASN A 220 15.94 21.36 -10.31
C ASN A 220 16.10 21.49 -11.83
N PRO A 221 15.08 21.99 -12.57
CA PRO A 221 15.08 22.01 -14.03
C PRO A 221 16.26 22.79 -14.62
N GLU A 222 16.63 23.92 -14.04
CA GLU A 222 17.75 24.74 -14.50
C GLU A 222 19.09 23.98 -14.46
N ARG A 223 19.42 23.35 -13.32
CA ARG A 223 20.64 22.55 -13.18
C ARG A 223 20.63 21.29 -14.04
N ALA A 224 19.47 20.70 -14.25
CA ALA A 224 19.32 19.59 -15.15
C ALA A 224 19.60 20.01 -16.60
N LEU A 225 19.10 21.18 -17.01
CA LEU A 225 19.34 21.77 -18.33
C LEU A 225 20.83 22.09 -18.55
N GLU A 226 21.50 22.73 -17.57
CA GLU A 226 22.94 22.99 -17.60
C GLU A 226 23.74 21.69 -17.79
N ARG A 227 23.39 20.64 -17.03
CA ARG A 227 24.06 19.35 -17.10
C ARG A 227 23.83 18.65 -18.45
N ARG A 228 22.61 18.68 -18.96
CA ARG A 228 22.25 18.17 -20.30
C ARG A 228 23.08 18.84 -21.38
N ASN A 229 23.11 20.17 -21.37
CA ASN A 229 23.80 20.97 -22.39
C ASN A 229 25.33 20.74 -22.33
N TRP A 230 25.89 20.59 -21.14
CA TRP A 230 27.29 20.20 -20.97
C TRP A 230 27.58 18.81 -21.61
N ILE A 231 26.67 17.82 -21.44
CA ILE A 231 26.84 16.50 -22.06
C ILE A 231 26.75 16.58 -23.58
N LEU A 232 25.77 17.32 -24.12
CA LEU A 232 25.66 17.56 -25.56
C LEU A 232 26.92 18.20 -26.14
N GLY A 233 27.51 19.17 -25.44
CA GLY A 233 28.79 19.77 -25.83
C GLY A 233 29.96 18.77 -25.82
N ARG A 234 29.95 17.84 -24.85
CA ARG A 234 30.96 16.75 -24.79
C ARG A 234 30.76 15.75 -25.93
N MET A 235 29.50 15.41 -26.27
CA MET A 235 29.19 14.53 -27.41
C MET A 235 29.65 15.13 -28.74
N LEU A 236 29.49 16.46 -28.91
CA LEU A 236 30.02 17.18 -30.08
C LEU A 236 31.57 17.12 -30.12
N GLN A 237 32.24 17.43 -28.99
CA GLN A 237 33.70 17.39 -28.90
C GLN A 237 34.30 15.99 -29.19
N LEU A 238 33.57 14.93 -28.85
CA LEU A 238 33.96 13.54 -29.09
C LEU A 238 33.55 13.02 -30.46
N GLY A 239 32.90 13.84 -31.29
CA GLY A 239 32.42 13.45 -32.61
C GLY A 239 31.22 12.48 -32.63
N TYR A 240 30.52 12.34 -31.50
CA TYR A 240 29.35 11.48 -31.37
C TYR A 240 28.10 12.09 -31.99
N ILE A 241 28.02 13.43 -32.08
CA ILE A 241 26.97 14.18 -32.76
C ILE A 241 27.60 15.29 -33.61
N ASN A 242 26.91 15.74 -34.64
CA ASN A 242 27.33 16.86 -35.46
C ASN A 242 26.79 18.19 -34.92
N GLN A 243 27.24 19.33 -35.52
CA GLN A 243 26.87 20.67 -35.10
C GLN A 243 25.35 20.89 -35.14
N SER A 244 24.66 20.43 -36.18
CA SER A 244 23.19 20.58 -36.30
C SER A 244 22.43 19.83 -35.21
N GLN A 245 22.89 18.61 -34.87
CA GLN A 245 22.31 17.81 -33.79
C GLN A 245 22.53 18.47 -32.42
N TYR A 246 23.69 19.08 -32.21
CA TYR A 246 23.99 19.83 -30.99
C TYR A 246 23.05 21.04 -30.86
N GLU A 247 22.94 21.87 -31.92
CA GLU A 247 22.08 23.08 -31.89
C GLU A 247 20.60 22.71 -31.65
N LYS A 248 20.10 21.69 -32.31
CA LYS A 248 18.75 21.17 -32.04
C LYS A 248 18.59 20.70 -30.58
N GLY A 249 19.58 19.95 -30.07
CA GLY A 249 19.53 19.42 -28.72
C GLY A 249 19.55 20.47 -27.60
N ILE A 250 20.32 21.55 -27.77
CA ILE A 250 20.34 22.63 -26.76
C ILE A 250 19.09 23.52 -26.84
N ALA A 251 18.48 23.67 -28.04
CA ALA A 251 17.24 24.40 -28.24
C ALA A 251 16.00 23.64 -27.73
N GLU A 252 16.07 22.33 -27.58
CA GLU A 252 14.94 21.51 -27.15
C GLU A 252 14.59 21.80 -25.69
N PRO A 253 13.34 22.21 -25.36
CA PRO A 253 12.90 22.46 -23.99
C PRO A 253 12.85 21.17 -23.18
N ILE A 254 12.80 21.33 -21.84
CA ILE A 254 12.53 20.19 -20.95
C ILE A 254 11.03 19.89 -21.02
N ASN A 255 10.64 18.92 -21.86
CA ASN A 255 9.27 18.45 -21.97
C ASN A 255 9.17 17.10 -21.24
N LEU A 256 8.86 17.14 -19.93
CA LEU A 256 8.57 15.95 -19.16
C LEU A 256 7.12 15.52 -19.47
N ASP A 257 6.96 14.28 -19.88
CA ASP A 257 5.67 13.59 -19.93
C ASP A 257 5.72 12.46 -18.87
N MET A 258 5.47 12.87 -17.63
CA MET A 258 5.44 11.93 -16.52
C MET A 258 4.03 11.34 -16.47
N PRO A 259 3.86 10.06 -16.82
CA PRO A 259 2.58 9.42 -16.62
C PRO A 259 2.20 9.60 -15.15
N ASP A 260 0.97 10.01 -14.89
CA ASP A 260 0.41 9.90 -13.56
C ASP A 260 0.40 8.40 -13.21
N ARG A 261 1.55 7.98 -12.70
CA ARG A 261 1.61 6.73 -11.97
C ARG A 261 0.93 7.03 -10.65
N GLY A 262 -0.34 7.29 -10.74
CA GLY A 262 -1.21 6.95 -9.67
C GLY A 262 -0.93 5.48 -9.41
N VAL A 263 0.18 5.21 -8.68
CA VAL A 263 0.32 3.95 -7.96
C VAL A 263 -0.98 3.89 -7.21
N SER A 264 -1.87 3.18 -7.81
CA SER A 264 -3.24 3.08 -7.38
C SER A 264 -3.22 2.34 -6.06
N ASN A 265 -2.87 3.04 -4.99
CA ASN A 265 -3.27 2.61 -3.66
C ASN A 265 -4.79 2.85 -3.56
N ARG A 266 -5.51 2.19 -4.48
CA ARG A 266 -6.96 2.30 -4.55
C ARG A 266 -7.58 1.92 -3.21
N PHE A 267 -7.00 0.92 -2.54
CA PHE A 267 -7.44 0.43 -1.23
C PHE A 267 -6.27 0.38 -0.26
N PRO A 268 -5.80 1.54 0.23
CA PRO A 268 -4.51 1.64 0.93
C PRO A 268 -4.46 0.91 2.28
N TYR A 269 -5.58 0.69 2.98
CA TYR A 269 -5.60 -0.15 4.18
C TYR A 269 -5.26 -1.60 3.83
N ILE A 270 -5.81 -2.13 2.73
CA ILE A 270 -5.54 -3.51 2.27
C ILE A 270 -4.09 -3.63 1.82
N GLY A 271 -3.64 -2.69 0.98
CA GLY A 271 -2.27 -2.69 0.50
C GLY A 271 -1.25 -2.67 1.65
N GLU A 272 -1.47 -1.84 2.68
CA GLU A 272 -0.58 -1.78 3.85
C GLU A 272 -0.61 -3.05 4.71
N MET A 273 -1.77 -3.72 4.83
CA MET A 273 -1.86 -5.02 5.49
C MET A 273 -1.02 -6.07 4.76
N VAL A 274 -1.14 -6.15 3.43
CA VAL A 274 -0.34 -7.06 2.60
C VAL A 274 1.14 -6.74 2.73
N ARG A 275 1.53 -5.47 2.60
CA ARG A 275 2.92 -5.03 2.73
C ARG A 275 3.52 -5.46 4.07
N SER A 276 2.79 -5.23 5.16
CA SER A 276 3.24 -5.55 6.51
C SER A 276 3.40 -7.07 6.70
N GLU A 277 2.45 -7.88 6.22
CA GLU A 277 2.52 -9.33 6.32
C GLU A 277 3.67 -9.92 5.48
N LEU A 278 3.93 -9.36 4.28
CA LEU A 278 5.07 -9.80 3.47
C LEU A 278 6.41 -9.46 4.11
N ILE A 279 6.54 -8.28 4.70
CA ILE A 279 7.75 -7.90 5.44
C ILE A 279 7.97 -8.84 6.62
N GLU A 280 6.93 -9.18 7.37
CA GLU A 280 7.01 -10.12 8.50
C GLU A 280 7.44 -11.51 8.04
N LYS A 281 6.89 -12.01 6.93
CA LYS A 281 7.17 -13.38 6.42
C LYS A 281 8.49 -13.49 5.65
N PHE A 282 8.85 -12.48 4.85
CA PHE A 282 9.95 -12.55 3.88
C PHE A 282 11.01 -11.45 4.09
N GLY A 283 10.83 -10.55 5.05
CA GLY A 283 11.75 -9.41 5.29
C GLY A 283 11.53 -8.22 4.35
N GLU A 284 12.25 -7.12 4.61
CA GLU A 284 12.12 -5.84 3.88
C GLU A 284 12.32 -5.97 2.35
N HIS A 285 13.12 -6.93 1.89
CA HIS A 285 13.36 -7.14 0.47
C HIS A 285 12.13 -7.62 -0.31
N ALA A 286 11.09 -8.10 0.36
CA ALA A 286 9.84 -8.51 -0.27
C ALA A 286 9.20 -7.40 -1.12
N ILE A 287 9.42 -6.14 -0.73
CA ILE A 287 8.87 -4.96 -1.42
C ILE A 287 9.43 -4.79 -2.85
N ASP A 288 10.70 -5.18 -3.05
CA ASP A 288 11.43 -5.00 -4.30
C ASP A 288 11.66 -6.34 -5.05
N SER A 289 11.04 -7.45 -4.58
CA SER A 289 11.25 -8.80 -5.13
C SER A 289 10.31 -9.17 -6.27
N GLY A 290 9.38 -8.28 -6.64
CA GLY A 290 8.43 -8.50 -7.72
C GLY A 290 7.33 -9.52 -7.40
N TYR A 291 7.03 -9.70 -6.13
CA TYR A 291 5.92 -10.55 -5.72
C TYR A 291 4.59 -10.01 -6.23
N LYS A 292 3.73 -10.93 -6.67
CA LYS A 292 2.32 -10.65 -6.98
C LYS A 292 1.47 -11.33 -5.92
N VAL A 293 0.73 -10.52 -5.18
CA VAL A 293 -0.14 -11.00 -4.09
C VAL A 293 -1.59 -10.88 -4.51
N TYR A 294 -2.27 -11.99 -4.56
CA TYR A 294 -3.70 -12.04 -4.83
C TYR A 294 -4.44 -12.16 -3.51
N THR A 295 -5.28 -11.15 -3.25
CA THR A 295 -6.07 -11.08 -2.02
C THR A 295 -7.43 -11.72 -2.20
N THR A 296 -8.18 -11.86 -1.10
CA THR A 296 -9.59 -12.26 -1.10
C THR A 296 -10.55 -11.09 -1.26
N ILE A 297 -10.02 -9.87 -1.31
CA ILE A 297 -10.81 -8.64 -1.41
C ILE A 297 -11.50 -8.56 -2.77
N ASN A 298 -12.82 -8.38 -2.76
CA ASN A 298 -13.59 -8.06 -3.97
C ASN A 298 -13.57 -6.54 -4.18
N SER A 299 -13.11 -6.07 -5.34
CA SER A 299 -12.87 -4.65 -5.59
C SER A 299 -14.13 -3.79 -5.56
N GLU A 300 -15.26 -4.33 -5.99
CA GLU A 300 -16.56 -3.65 -5.99
C GLU A 300 -17.12 -3.54 -4.58
N ARG A 301 -17.14 -4.66 -3.82
CA ARG A 301 -17.58 -4.66 -2.41
C ARG A 301 -16.73 -3.74 -1.54
N GLN A 302 -15.42 -3.71 -1.79
CA GLN A 302 -14.50 -2.80 -1.10
C GLN A 302 -14.85 -1.33 -1.39
N ALA A 303 -15.13 -0.98 -2.64
CA ALA A 303 -15.52 0.38 -3.00
C ALA A 303 -16.84 0.79 -2.31
N TYR A 304 -17.85 -0.08 -2.32
CA TYR A 304 -19.09 0.18 -1.59
C TYR A 304 -18.88 0.29 -0.08
N ALA A 305 -18.00 -0.52 0.50
CA ALA A 305 -17.68 -0.45 1.92
C ALA A 305 -17.01 0.87 2.31
N GLU A 306 -16.07 1.36 1.49
CA GLU A 306 -15.44 2.67 1.70
C GLU A 306 -16.47 3.80 1.61
N GLN A 307 -17.31 3.78 0.59
CA GLN A 307 -18.40 4.76 0.41
C GLN A 307 -19.35 4.75 1.60
N ALA A 308 -19.79 3.56 2.05
CA ALA A 308 -20.71 3.43 3.17
C ALA A 308 -20.13 3.98 4.49
N VAL A 309 -18.82 3.73 4.75
CA VAL A 309 -18.15 4.30 5.93
C VAL A 309 -18.05 5.82 5.83
N GLN A 310 -17.70 6.35 4.66
CA GLN A 310 -17.59 7.78 4.44
C GLN A 310 -18.96 8.46 4.63
N ASP A 311 -19.99 7.97 3.97
CA ASP A 311 -21.34 8.52 4.05
C ASP A 311 -21.92 8.46 5.47
N GLY A 312 -21.73 7.33 6.14
CA GLY A 312 -22.18 7.15 7.53
C GLY A 312 -21.51 8.12 8.51
N LEU A 313 -20.20 8.31 8.38
CA LEU A 313 -19.42 9.23 9.23
C LEU A 313 -19.76 10.69 8.94
N GLU A 314 -19.96 11.04 7.67
CA GLU A 314 -20.35 12.39 7.28
C GLU A 314 -21.79 12.71 7.70
N ALA A 315 -22.72 11.77 7.54
CA ALA A 315 -24.10 11.92 8.01
C ALA A 315 -24.14 12.11 9.53
N TYR A 316 -23.33 11.35 10.28
CA TYR A 316 -23.17 11.55 11.71
C TYR A 316 -22.63 12.95 12.01
N ASP A 317 -21.57 13.37 11.33
CA ASP A 317 -20.90 14.64 11.56
C ASP A 317 -21.81 15.84 11.24
N ARG A 318 -22.59 15.78 10.15
CA ARG A 318 -23.62 16.78 9.79
C ARG A 318 -24.67 16.95 10.85
N ARG A 319 -25.17 15.86 11.48
CA ARG A 319 -26.14 15.94 12.58
C ARG A 319 -25.62 16.68 13.80
N HIS A 320 -24.28 16.65 14.00
CA HIS A 320 -23.63 17.34 15.13
C HIS A 320 -23.20 18.78 14.81
N GLY A 321 -23.38 19.22 13.56
CA GLY A 321 -23.26 20.61 13.15
C GLY A 321 -21.90 21.00 12.57
N TRP A 322 -21.90 22.19 12.00
CA TRP A 322 -20.77 22.82 11.34
C TRP A 322 -19.76 23.37 12.36
N ARG A 323 -18.49 22.99 12.23
CA ARG A 323 -17.41 23.42 13.14
C ARG A 323 -16.60 24.61 12.63
N GLY A 324 -16.96 25.18 11.48
CA GLY A 324 -16.23 26.25 10.83
C GLY A 324 -15.29 25.75 9.73
N ALA A 325 -14.59 26.70 9.10
CA ALA A 325 -13.60 26.44 8.08
C ALA A 325 -12.45 25.57 8.64
N GLU A 326 -11.78 24.81 7.76
CA GLU A 326 -10.63 23.98 8.11
C GLU A 326 -9.42 24.83 8.54
N ALA A 327 -9.26 26.00 7.90
CA ALA A 327 -8.28 27.01 8.25
C ALA A 327 -8.75 28.40 7.76
N HIS A 328 -8.04 29.44 8.16
CA HIS A 328 -8.22 30.81 7.69
C HIS A 328 -6.86 31.40 7.30
N ASP A 329 -6.81 32.09 6.16
CA ASP A 329 -5.61 32.78 5.63
C ASP A 329 -4.35 31.87 5.59
N LYS A 330 -4.50 30.66 5.07
CA LYS A 330 -3.43 29.67 4.88
C LYS A 330 -3.28 29.35 3.40
N PRO A 331 -2.05 29.03 2.92
CA PRO A 331 -1.85 28.62 1.53
C PRO A 331 -2.69 27.40 1.17
N LEU A 332 -3.51 27.50 0.12
CA LEU A 332 -4.37 26.40 -0.34
C LEU A 332 -3.57 25.13 -0.73
N SER A 333 -2.32 25.30 -1.18
CA SER A 333 -1.40 24.21 -1.50
C SER A 333 -1.00 23.34 -0.30
N SER A 334 -1.25 23.79 0.93
CA SER A 334 -0.97 23.03 2.15
C SER A 334 -2.02 21.95 2.44
N PHE A 335 -3.10 21.90 1.67
CA PHE A 335 -4.23 20.98 1.88
C PHE A 335 -4.34 20.01 0.71
N SER A 336 -4.53 18.71 0.98
CA SER A 336 -4.67 17.69 -0.05
C SER A 336 -6.12 17.29 -0.27
N ALA A 337 -6.50 16.99 -1.51
CA ALA A 337 -7.79 16.39 -1.84
C ALA A 337 -7.78 14.90 -1.45
N PHE A 338 -8.90 14.39 -0.91
CA PHE A 338 -9.14 12.98 -0.63
C PHE A 338 -10.63 12.68 -0.38
N ALA A 339 -11.04 11.43 -0.51
CA ALA A 339 -12.42 10.99 -0.31
C ALA A 339 -13.44 11.84 -1.10
N ASN A 340 -13.12 12.15 -2.36
CA ASN A 340 -13.91 13.01 -3.24
C ASN A 340 -14.26 14.38 -2.62
N THR A 341 -13.36 14.89 -1.74
CA THR A 341 -13.47 16.24 -1.16
C THR A 341 -12.23 17.05 -1.54
N PHE A 342 -12.47 18.29 -1.93
CA PHE A 342 -11.44 19.18 -2.47
C PHE A 342 -11.30 20.41 -1.58
N PRO A 343 -10.08 20.81 -1.19
CA PRO A 343 -9.87 22.06 -0.50
C PRO A 343 -10.08 23.24 -1.45
N ALA A 344 -10.71 24.31 -0.95
CA ALA A 344 -10.94 25.53 -1.70
C ALA A 344 -10.83 26.74 -0.79
N GLU A 345 -10.34 27.87 -1.31
CA GLU A 345 -10.26 29.15 -0.62
C GLU A 345 -11.48 30.01 -0.98
N VAL A 346 -12.22 30.48 0.02
CA VAL A 346 -13.38 31.37 -0.17
C VAL A 346 -12.88 32.74 -0.65
N THR A 347 -13.27 33.11 -1.88
CA THR A 347 -12.87 34.39 -2.50
C THR A 347 -13.94 35.49 -2.40
N ARG A 348 -15.21 35.10 -2.38
CA ARG A 348 -16.35 36.01 -2.27
C ARG A 348 -17.49 35.37 -1.49
N VAL A 349 -18.18 36.15 -0.67
CA VAL A 349 -19.37 35.70 0.07
C VAL A 349 -20.55 36.57 -0.33
N ASN A 350 -21.57 35.97 -0.92
CA ASN A 350 -22.84 36.59 -1.31
C ASN A 350 -23.93 36.31 -0.25
N GLN A 351 -25.16 36.73 -0.46
CA GLN A 351 -26.24 36.47 0.48
C GLN A 351 -26.55 34.95 0.56
N ASN A 352 -26.71 34.29 -0.59
CA ASN A 352 -27.19 32.90 -0.71
C ASN A 352 -26.17 31.98 -1.42
N SER A 353 -24.92 32.40 -1.57
CA SER A 353 -23.86 31.62 -2.18
C SER A 353 -22.50 32.16 -1.71
N PHE A 354 -21.46 31.40 -1.97
CA PHE A 354 -20.08 31.88 -1.95
C PHE A 354 -19.30 31.32 -3.13
N ASP A 355 -18.27 32.07 -3.56
CA ASP A 355 -17.33 31.66 -4.60
C ASP A 355 -16.04 31.21 -3.93
N ALA A 356 -15.42 30.14 -4.46
CA ALA A 356 -14.18 29.59 -3.92
C ALA A 356 -13.22 29.22 -5.04
N LEU A 357 -11.93 29.51 -4.80
CA LEU A 357 -10.80 29.16 -5.67
C LEU A 357 -10.36 27.74 -5.36
N MET A 358 -10.31 26.90 -6.37
CA MET A 358 -9.80 25.52 -6.31
C MET A 358 -8.29 25.49 -6.52
N GLN A 359 -7.65 24.37 -6.20
CA GLN A 359 -6.18 24.19 -6.37
C GLN A 359 -5.72 24.20 -7.83
N ASP A 360 -6.58 23.87 -8.77
CA ASP A 360 -6.32 23.91 -10.22
C ASP A 360 -6.48 25.33 -10.83
N GLY A 361 -6.75 26.34 -9.99
CA GLY A 361 -6.99 27.72 -10.39
C GLY A 361 -8.41 28.02 -10.86
N SER A 362 -9.30 27.02 -10.93
CA SER A 362 -10.71 27.24 -11.26
C SER A 362 -11.49 27.89 -10.09
N THR A 363 -12.52 28.65 -10.41
CA THR A 363 -13.43 29.22 -9.41
C THR A 363 -14.78 28.52 -9.50
N VAL A 364 -15.29 28.10 -8.36
CA VAL A 364 -16.58 27.41 -8.25
C VAL A 364 -17.52 28.18 -7.32
N THR A 365 -18.82 28.12 -7.60
CA THR A 365 -19.85 28.73 -6.76
C THR A 365 -20.60 27.64 -5.98
N VAL A 366 -20.66 27.80 -4.66
CA VAL A 366 -21.46 26.96 -3.78
C VAL A 366 -22.80 27.64 -3.50
N PRO A 367 -23.91 27.07 -3.99
CA PRO A 367 -25.25 27.64 -3.77
C PRO A 367 -25.76 27.37 -2.34
N TRP A 368 -26.83 28.08 -1.93
CA TRP A 368 -27.46 27.89 -0.62
C TRP A 368 -27.80 26.43 -0.32
N SER A 369 -28.33 25.70 -1.29
CA SER A 369 -28.65 24.27 -1.15
C SER A 369 -27.43 23.40 -0.78
N GLY A 370 -26.24 23.81 -1.22
CA GLY A 370 -24.98 23.12 -0.91
C GLY A 370 -24.42 23.42 0.49
N MET A 371 -24.96 24.44 1.21
CA MET A 371 -24.43 24.84 2.52
C MET A 371 -25.51 25.00 3.61
N SER A 372 -26.78 24.96 3.30
CA SER A 372 -27.90 25.22 4.25
C SER A 372 -27.94 24.27 5.46
N TRP A 373 -27.25 23.14 5.39
CA TRP A 373 -27.18 22.18 6.49
C TRP A 373 -26.32 22.64 7.68
N THR A 374 -25.52 23.70 7.55
CA THR A 374 -24.42 24.10 8.44
C THR A 374 -24.89 24.81 9.71
N ARG A 375 -25.71 24.14 10.50
CA ARG A 375 -26.02 24.62 11.87
C ARG A 375 -24.73 24.59 12.71
N PRO A 376 -24.38 25.68 13.42
CA PRO A 376 -23.11 25.71 14.19
C PRO A 376 -23.05 24.61 15.26
N TYR A 377 -21.93 23.89 15.33
CA TYR A 377 -21.63 22.95 16.41
C TYR A 377 -21.55 23.69 17.74
N ARG A 378 -22.22 23.21 18.78
CA ARG A 378 -22.06 23.69 20.16
C ARG A 378 -21.38 22.67 21.07
N ASN A 379 -21.88 21.46 21.10
CA ASN A 379 -21.29 20.33 21.80
C ASN A 379 -21.85 19.01 21.23
N ALA A 380 -21.44 17.87 21.82
CA ALA A 380 -21.83 16.54 21.35
C ALA A 380 -23.37 16.32 21.26
N ASN A 381 -24.15 17.08 22.01
CA ASN A 381 -25.60 16.90 22.14
C ASN A 381 -26.41 18.11 21.65
N ALA A 382 -25.77 19.17 21.15
CA ALA A 382 -26.45 20.41 20.77
C ALA A 382 -25.80 21.08 19.57
N VAL A 383 -26.64 21.63 18.69
CA VAL A 383 -26.28 22.47 17.55
C VAL A 383 -26.94 23.86 17.69
N GLY A 384 -26.37 24.86 17.02
CA GLY A 384 -26.89 26.21 17.01
C GLY A 384 -28.13 26.37 16.12
N GLY A 385 -28.60 27.62 15.98
CA GLY A 385 -29.67 27.98 15.09
C GLY A 385 -29.35 27.75 13.62
N THR A 386 -30.33 27.59 12.79
CA THR A 386 -30.15 27.44 11.33
C THR A 386 -29.66 28.77 10.75
N PRO A 387 -28.54 28.78 10.00
CA PRO A 387 -28.09 29.99 9.33
C PRO A 387 -29.08 30.44 8.26
N SER A 388 -29.12 31.72 8.00
CA SER A 388 -30.02 32.33 7.00
C SER A 388 -29.28 33.00 5.83
N ARG A 389 -27.96 33.10 5.93
CA ARG A 389 -27.09 33.71 4.91
C ARG A 389 -25.67 33.13 4.95
N ALA A 390 -24.96 33.14 3.82
CA ALA A 390 -23.65 32.56 3.67
C ALA A 390 -22.58 33.18 4.60
N SER A 391 -22.69 34.48 4.92
CA SER A 391 -21.75 35.16 5.82
C SER A 391 -21.83 34.69 7.28
N GLN A 392 -22.84 33.92 7.67
CA GLN A 392 -22.88 33.24 8.97
C GLN A 392 -22.13 31.91 8.97
N ILE A 393 -21.76 31.40 7.80
CA ILE A 393 -21.16 30.09 7.60
C ILE A 393 -19.67 30.17 7.28
N VAL A 394 -19.31 31.06 6.34
CA VAL A 394 -17.92 31.23 5.83
C VAL A 394 -17.55 32.70 5.71
N LYS A 395 -16.24 32.97 5.66
CA LYS A 395 -15.64 34.29 5.45
C LYS A 395 -14.66 34.21 4.28
N VAL A 396 -14.36 35.33 3.65
CA VAL A 396 -13.30 35.44 2.64
C VAL A 396 -11.97 34.97 3.27
N LYS A 397 -11.14 34.25 2.51
CA LYS A 397 -9.88 33.57 2.92
C LYS A 397 -10.08 32.35 3.83
N ASP A 398 -11.31 31.89 4.08
CA ASP A 398 -11.51 30.59 4.72
C ASP A 398 -11.12 29.47 3.75
N ILE A 399 -10.39 28.48 4.28
CA ILE A 399 -10.15 27.22 3.58
C ILE A 399 -11.23 26.26 3.98
N VAL A 400 -12.03 25.82 3.01
CA VAL A 400 -13.18 24.93 3.19
C VAL A 400 -13.05 23.68 2.33
N ARG A 401 -13.83 22.65 2.63
CA ARG A 401 -13.94 21.44 1.81
C ARG A 401 -15.19 21.46 0.97
N LEU A 402 -15.00 21.21 -0.31
CA LEU A 402 -16.10 21.13 -1.27
C LEU A 402 -16.16 19.72 -1.88
N ARG A 403 -17.39 19.30 -2.16
CA ARG A 403 -17.67 18.07 -2.92
C ARG A 403 -18.51 18.43 -4.13
N PRO A 404 -18.14 17.96 -5.34
CA PRO A 404 -18.99 18.10 -6.51
C PRO A 404 -20.19 17.14 -6.42
N ASN A 405 -21.31 17.49 -7.08
CA ASN A 405 -22.32 16.51 -7.42
C ASN A 405 -21.79 15.54 -8.52
N ASP A 406 -22.54 14.47 -8.82
CA ASP A 406 -22.10 13.43 -9.76
C ASP A 406 -21.72 13.99 -11.15
N ASN A 407 -22.41 15.02 -11.61
CA ASN A 407 -22.15 15.67 -12.90
C ASN A 407 -21.14 16.83 -12.83
N LYS A 408 -20.57 17.12 -11.67
CA LYS A 408 -19.66 18.27 -11.42
C LYS A 408 -20.23 19.65 -11.81
N THR A 409 -21.55 19.77 -11.87
CA THR A 409 -22.26 21.02 -12.20
C THR A 409 -22.59 21.87 -10.99
N SER A 410 -22.55 21.28 -9.79
CA SER A 410 -22.84 21.96 -8.53
C SER A 410 -21.91 21.45 -7.44
N TRP A 411 -21.61 22.32 -6.46
CA TRP A 411 -20.72 22.03 -5.35
C TRP A 411 -21.43 22.19 -4.01
N ALA A 412 -21.07 21.34 -3.06
CA ALA A 412 -21.57 21.37 -1.69
C ALA A 412 -20.43 21.56 -0.71
N LEU A 413 -20.68 22.38 0.32
CA LEU A 413 -19.82 22.51 1.47
C LEU A 413 -19.88 21.24 2.33
N VAL A 414 -18.74 20.66 2.62
CA VAL A 414 -18.59 19.49 3.47
C VAL A 414 -17.54 19.75 4.56
N GLN A 415 -17.51 18.94 5.58
CA GLN A 415 -16.44 18.98 6.58
C GLN A 415 -15.90 17.58 6.84
N LEU A 416 -14.62 17.49 7.20
CA LEU A 416 -14.00 16.21 7.55
C LEU A 416 -14.54 15.73 8.90
N PRO A 417 -15.04 14.48 8.97
CA PRO A 417 -15.50 13.92 10.23
C PRO A 417 -14.41 13.88 11.29
N LYS A 418 -14.71 14.32 12.51
CA LYS A 418 -13.84 14.12 13.67
C LYS A 418 -13.94 12.71 14.24
N VAL A 419 -15.08 12.09 14.06
CA VAL A 419 -15.30 10.69 14.45
C VAL A 419 -14.73 9.76 13.41
N GLN A 420 -14.42 8.55 13.84
CA GLN A 420 -13.89 7.50 12.97
C GLN A 420 -14.77 6.26 13.10
N GLY A 421 -14.87 5.52 12.02
CA GLY A 421 -15.58 4.24 11.94
C GLY A 421 -14.75 3.21 11.18
N GLN A 422 -15.27 2.01 11.09
CA GLN A 422 -14.65 0.92 10.37
C GLN A 422 -15.75 -0.02 9.83
N LEU A 423 -15.40 -0.81 8.81
CA LEU A 423 -16.24 -1.87 8.29
C LEU A 423 -15.37 -3.09 7.96
N ILE A 424 -15.90 -4.28 8.22
CA ILE A 424 -15.33 -5.53 7.75
C ILE A 424 -16.44 -6.45 7.26
N ALA A 425 -16.23 -7.07 6.10
CA ALA A 425 -17.09 -8.11 5.54
C ALA A 425 -16.28 -9.39 5.38
N LEU A 426 -16.79 -10.48 5.97
CA LEU A 426 -16.20 -11.81 5.90
C LEU A 426 -17.14 -12.76 5.17
N ASN A 427 -16.57 -13.66 4.38
CA ASN A 427 -17.28 -14.82 3.89
C ASN A 427 -17.46 -15.81 5.05
N PRO A 428 -18.69 -16.11 5.50
CA PRO A 428 -18.89 -16.95 6.66
C PRO A 428 -18.53 -18.43 6.39
N ASN A 429 -18.41 -18.84 5.13
CA ASN A 429 -18.09 -20.23 4.80
C ASN A 429 -16.60 -20.56 4.98
N ASN A 430 -15.69 -19.64 4.70
CA ASN A 430 -14.25 -19.89 4.71
C ASN A 430 -13.40 -18.82 5.40
N GLY A 431 -13.98 -17.71 5.86
CA GLY A 431 -13.26 -16.62 6.53
C GLY A 431 -12.54 -15.65 5.60
N ALA A 432 -12.73 -15.74 4.28
CA ALA A 432 -12.16 -14.76 3.36
C ALA A 432 -12.65 -13.35 3.70
N VAL A 433 -11.73 -12.40 3.85
CA VAL A 433 -12.06 -10.97 4.00
C VAL A 433 -12.41 -10.43 2.62
N GLU A 434 -13.67 -10.10 2.40
CA GLU A 434 -14.15 -9.62 1.11
C GLU A 434 -14.11 -8.09 0.97
N ALA A 435 -14.23 -7.38 2.11
CA ALA A 435 -14.00 -5.95 2.20
C ALA A 435 -13.54 -5.56 3.61
N LEU A 436 -12.68 -4.53 3.69
CA LEU A 436 -12.17 -4.02 4.96
C LEU A 436 -11.85 -2.53 4.85
N VAL A 437 -12.42 -1.72 5.75
CA VAL A 437 -12.21 -0.27 5.84
C VAL A 437 -11.79 0.07 7.26
N GLY A 438 -10.57 0.58 7.43
CA GLY A 438 -9.98 0.87 8.76
C GLY A 438 -10.29 2.25 9.31
N GLY A 439 -10.89 3.17 8.52
CA GLY A 439 -11.19 4.54 8.90
C GLY A 439 -11.80 5.34 7.77
N TYR A 440 -12.10 6.62 8.01
CA TYR A 440 -12.65 7.52 7.01
C TYR A 440 -11.75 7.67 5.78
N ASN A 441 -10.44 7.85 6.01
CA ASN A 441 -9.43 7.93 4.97
C ASN A 441 -8.06 7.52 5.51
N PHE A 442 -7.32 6.70 4.76
CA PHE A 442 -6.00 6.18 5.14
C PHE A 442 -4.95 7.28 5.31
N TYR A 443 -4.94 8.29 4.45
CA TYR A 443 -3.94 9.36 4.49
C TYR A 443 -4.16 10.32 5.68
N GLN A 444 -5.40 10.40 6.17
CA GLN A 444 -5.72 11.10 7.41
C GLN A 444 -5.36 10.28 8.66
N SER A 445 -5.55 8.97 8.61
CA SER A 445 -5.25 8.06 9.72
C SER A 445 -4.87 6.68 9.20
N LYS A 446 -3.59 6.32 9.30
CA LYS A 446 -3.08 4.99 8.93
C LYS A 446 -3.51 3.89 9.90
N PHE A 447 -4.06 4.25 11.05
CA PHE A 447 -4.51 3.30 12.08
C PHE A 447 -5.71 2.50 11.58
N ASN A 448 -5.51 1.19 11.38
CA ASN A 448 -6.54 0.28 10.93
C ASN A 448 -7.39 -0.20 12.12
N ARG A 449 -8.57 0.36 12.26
CA ARG A 449 -9.45 0.07 13.41
C ARG A 449 -10.03 -1.33 13.41
N THR A 450 -10.05 -2.03 12.28
CA THR A 450 -10.52 -3.42 12.21
C THR A 450 -9.55 -4.40 12.84
N THR A 451 -8.23 -4.16 12.71
CA THR A 451 -7.15 -5.06 13.12
C THR A 451 -6.29 -4.52 14.27
N GLN A 452 -6.40 -3.21 14.59
CA GLN A 452 -5.59 -2.55 15.63
C GLN A 452 -6.44 -1.85 16.70
N GLY A 453 -7.74 -1.64 16.43
CA GLY A 453 -8.64 -0.86 17.29
C GLY A 453 -9.27 -1.68 18.39
N TRP A 454 -8.54 -1.92 19.48
CA TRP A 454 -9.07 -2.58 20.68
C TRP A 454 -10.21 -1.77 21.31
N ARG A 455 -11.37 -2.41 21.47
CA ARG A 455 -12.58 -1.79 22.07
C ARG A 455 -13.38 -2.81 22.87
N GLN A 456 -14.10 -2.30 23.86
CA GLN A 456 -15.13 -3.07 24.53
C GLN A 456 -16.33 -3.23 23.58
N PRO A 457 -16.76 -4.47 23.28
CA PRO A 457 -17.84 -4.73 22.34
C PRO A 457 -19.21 -4.32 22.90
N GLY A 458 -19.34 -4.18 24.22
CA GLY A 458 -20.61 -3.90 24.85
C GLY A 458 -21.66 -4.98 24.54
N SER A 459 -22.90 -4.55 24.27
CA SER A 459 -24.02 -5.49 24.10
C SER A 459 -23.93 -6.42 22.89
N ILE A 460 -23.04 -6.19 21.91
CA ILE A 460 -22.86 -7.14 20.81
C ILE A 460 -22.22 -8.46 21.25
N ILE A 461 -21.72 -8.56 22.50
CA ILE A 461 -21.24 -9.80 23.09
C ILE A 461 -22.38 -10.74 23.55
N LYS A 462 -23.59 -10.20 23.81
CA LYS A 462 -24.71 -10.95 24.38
C LYS A 462 -25.12 -12.19 23.56
N PRO A 463 -25.19 -12.15 22.22
CA PRO A 463 -25.54 -13.32 21.43
C PRO A 463 -24.72 -14.57 21.75
N PHE A 464 -23.47 -14.44 22.14
CA PHE A 464 -22.61 -15.58 22.51
C PHE A 464 -23.05 -16.22 23.83
N VAL A 465 -23.45 -15.44 24.83
CA VAL A 465 -23.99 -15.95 26.09
C VAL A 465 -25.34 -16.61 25.85
N TYR A 466 -26.18 -16.03 25.00
CA TYR A 466 -27.49 -16.57 24.65
C TYR A 466 -27.34 -17.85 23.82
N ALA A 467 -26.36 -17.94 22.91
CA ALA A 467 -26.07 -19.17 22.17
C ALA A 467 -25.72 -20.34 23.13
N LEU A 468 -24.95 -20.10 24.17
CA LEU A 468 -24.66 -21.11 25.19
C LEU A 468 -25.90 -21.52 25.99
N ALA A 469 -26.85 -20.61 26.23
CA ALA A 469 -28.10 -20.95 26.84
C ALA A 469 -28.97 -21.83 25.92
N LEU A 470 -28.99 -21.59 24.61
CA LEU A 470 -29.60 -22.46 23.63
C LEU A 470 -28.92 -23.84 23.58
N GLU A 471 -27.57 -23.90 23.66
CA GLU A 471 -26.83 -25.17 23.75
C GLU A 471 -27.24 -26.02 24.97
N ARG A 472 -27.69 -25.40 26.05
CA ARG A 472 -28.20 -26.05 27.27
C ARG A 472 -29.68 -26.41 27.21
N GLY A 473 -30.31 -26.31 26.04
CA GLY A 473 -31.69 -26.74 25.82
C GLY A 473 -32.76 -25.64 26.03
N MET A 474 -32.32 -24.37 26.26
CA MET A 474 -33.28 -23.26 26.20
C MET A 474 -33.72 -23.06 24.74
N THR A 475 -34.91 -22.54 24.54
CA THR A 475 -35.46 -22.16 23.22
C THR A 475 -35.65 -20.66 23.13
N PRO A 476 -35.84 -20.10 21.94
CA PRO A 476 -36.16 -18.67 21.78
C PRO A 476 -37.37 -18.18 22.60
N TYR A 477 -38.27 -19.10 22.96
CA TYR A 477 -39.50 -18.85 23.73
C TYR A 477 -39.36 -19.16 25.21
N SER A 478 -38.25 -19.72 25.68
CA SER A 478 -38.02 -19.98 27.11
C SER A 478 -38.16 -18.66 27.90
N MET A 479 -38.92 -18.72 28.98
CA MET A 479 -39.17 -17.58 29.85
C MET A 479 -37.95 -17.28 30.73
N VAL A 480 -37.47 -16.04 30.70
CA VAL A 480 -36.33 -15.57 31.48
C VAL A 480 -36.72 -14.35 32.32
N ASN A 481 -36.07 -14.21 33.48
CA ASN A 481 -36.42 -13.17 34.45
C ASN A 481 -35.62 -11.89 34.23
N ASP A 482 -36.31 -10.77 33.93
CA ASP A 482 -35.72 -9.42 33.78
C ASP A 482 -35.91 -8.56 35.07
N SER A 483 -35.98 -9.14 36.25
CA SER A 483 -36.02 -8.39 37.53
C SER A 483 -34.62 -7.89 37.92
N PRO A 484 -34.50 -6.91 38.88
CA PRO A 484 -33.23 -6.50 39.43
C PRO A 484 -32.41 -7.71 39.92
N ILE A 485 -31.09 -7.61 39.82
CA ILE A 485 -30.13 -8.62 40.30
C ILE A 485 -28.96 -7.96 41.01
N THR A 486 -28.52 -8.58 42.11
CA THR A 486 -27.31 -8.17 42.82
C THR A 486 -26.40 -9.36 43.01
N ILE A 487 -25.11 -9.19 42.72
CA ILE A 487 -24.08 -10.23 42.87
C ILE A 487 -22.95 -9.62 43.71
N GLY A 488 -22.91 -9.97 45.00
CA GLY A 488 -22.03 -9.29 45.96
C GLY A 488 -22.37 -7.79 46.06
N LYS A 489 -21.42 -6.94 45.73
CA LYS A 489 -21.59 -5.47 45.72
C LYS A 489 -22.01 -4.92 44.35
N TRP A 490 -22.17 -5.77 43.31
CA TRP A 490 -22.46 -5.33 41.95
C TRP A 490 -23.94 -5.54 41.61
N SER A 491 -24.60 -4.47 41.19
CA SER A 491 -26.02 -4.44 40.82
C SER A 491 -26.20 -3.86 39.42
N PRO A 492 -26.07 -4.68 38.34
CA PRO A 492 -26.24 -4.19 36.99
C PRO A 492 -27.69 -3.77 36.75
N ARG A 493 -27.85 -2.67 35.97
CA ARG A 493 -29.16 -2.14 35.60
C ARG A 493 -29.36 -2.23 34.08
N ASN A 494 -30.63 -2.35 33.65
CA ASN A 494 -30.98 -2.15 32.25
C ASN A 494 -30.75 -0.69 31.85
N ALA A 495 -30.41 -0.46 30.56
CA ALA A 495 -30.07 0.88 30.06
C ALA A 495 -31.21 1.90 30.20
N ASP A 496 -32.47 1.43 30.07
CA ASP A 496 -33.69 2.24 30.22
C ASP A 496 -34.17 2.36 31.69
N GLY A 497 -33.48 1.71 32.62
CA GLY A 497 -33.86 1.68 34.04
C GLY A 497 -35.12 0.85 34.37
N ARG A 498 -35.73 0.20 33.38
CA ARG A 498 -37.01 -0.56 33.53
C ARG A 498 -36.72 -2.06 33.64
N TYR A 499 -37.68 -2.78 34.23
CA TYR A 499 -37.67 -4.25 34.40
C TYR A 499 -39.02 -4.81 33.95
N LEU A 500 -38.98 -5.91 33.17
CA LEU A 500 -40.17 -6.46 32.52
C LEU A 500 -40.65 -7.78 33.14
N GLY A 501 -39.99 -8.25 34.21
CA GLY A 501 -40.33 -9.52 34.86
C GLY A 501 -40.00 -10.74 33.95
N MET A 502 -40.90 -11.68 33.86
CA MET A 502 -40.75 -12.89 33.02
C MET A 502 -41.08 -12.54 31.57
N ILE A 503 -40.09 -12.70 30.68
CA ILE A 503 -40.20 -12.45 29.23
C ILE A 503 -39.51 -13.57 28.43
N PRO A 504 -39.94 -13.79 27.16
CA PRO A 504 -39.26 -14.74 26.29
C PRO A 504 -37.78 -14.39 26.07
N LEU A 505 -36.91 -15.41 25.95
CA LEU A 505 -35.48 -15.27 25.71
C LEU A 505 -35.17 -14.36 24.51
N ARG A 506 -35.87 -14.57 23.38
CA ARG A 506 -35.72 -13.73 22.18
C ARG A 506 -36.03 -12.26 22.46
N ARG A 507 -37.09 -11.97 23.27
CA ARG A 507 -37.46 -10.61 23.64
C ARG A 507 -36.39 -9.94 24.51
N ALA A 508 -35.78 -10.70 25.41
CA ALA A 508 -34.71 -10.22 26.25
C ALA A 508 -33.49 -9.82 25.42
N LEU A 509 -33.15 -10.56 24.34
CA LEU A 509 -32.02 -10.23 23.49
C LEU A 509 -32.30 -9.02 22.59
N TYR A 510 -33.44 -8.96 21.89
CA TYR A 510 -33.69 -7.84 20.98
C TYR A 510 -33.93 -6.50 21.73
N LEU A 511 -34.34 -6.54 23.00
CA LEU A 511 -34.38 -5.37 23.90
C LEU A 511 -33.05 -5.16 24.66
N SER A 512 -32.07 -6.00 24.45
CA SER A 512 -30.72 -5.92 25.01
C SER A 512 -30.73 -5.86 26.56
N ARG A 513 -31.54 -6.72 27.24
CA ARG A 513 -31.70 -6.70 28.71
C ARG A 513 -30.42 -7.16 29.42
N ASN A 514 -29.84 -6.29 30.26
CA ASN A 514 -28.59 -6.56 30.98
C ASN A 514 -28.77 -7.59 32.07
N THR A 515 -29.84 -7.47 32.85
CA THR A 515 -30.13 -8.39 33.98
C THR A 515 -30.31 -9.81 33.53
N VAL A 516 -31.00 -10.02 32.36
CA VAL A 516 -31.16 -11.32 31.74
C VAL A 516 -29.81 -11.89 31.29
N SER A 517 -28.99 -11.10 30.61
CA SER A 517 -27.67 -11.57 30.12
C SER A 517 -26.77 -12.04 31.28
N VAL A 518 -26.81 -11.32 32.39
CA VAL A 518 -26.06 -11.70 33.60
C VAL A 518 -26.59 -13.02 34.22
N ARG A 519 -27.92 -13.19 34.29
CA ARG A 519 -28.53 -14.46 34.78
C ARG A 519 -28.20 -15.65 33.87
N LEU A 520 -28.25 -15.43 32.55
CA LEU A 520 -27.85 -16.45 31.62
C LEU A 520 -26.39 -16.85 31.81
N LEU A 521 -25.49 -15.86 32.02
CA LEU A 521 -24.09 -16.16 32.33
C LEU A 521 -23.90 -16.94 33.63
N GLN A 522 -24.74 -16.69 34.67
CA GLN A 522 -24.73 -17.52 35.87
C GLN A 522 -25.14 -18.98 35.55
N THR A 523 -26.12 -19.15 34.66
CA THR A 523 -26.63 -20.48 34.26
C THR A 523 -25.60 -21.22 33.39
N VAL A 524 -25.00 -20.56 32.39
CA VAL A 524 -24.06 -21.22 31.47
C VAL A 524 -22.66 -21.35 32.03
N GLY A 525 -22.27 -20.46 32.96
CA GLY A 525 -20.97 -20.44 33.62
C GLY A 525 -19.93 -19.58 32.94
N ILE A 526 -19.08 -18.94 33.73
CA ILE A 526 -18.01 -18.03 33.27
C ILE A 526 -17.00 -18.80 32.40
N GLU A 527 -16.47 -19.91 32.87
CA GLU A 527 -15.40 -20.65 32.16
C GLU A 527 -15.88 -21.20 30.81
N ARG A 528 -17.12 -21.70 30.72
CA ARG A 528 -17.67 -22.15 29.43
C ARG A 528 -17.82 -20.98 28.43
N THR A 529 -18.22 -19.80 28.93
CA THR A 529 -18.31 -18.58 28.09
C THR A 529 -16.94 -18.12 27.63
N ARG A 530 -15.95 -18.16 28.52
CA ARG A 530 -14.56 -17.87 28.20
C ARG A 530 -14.02 -18.79 27.11
N GLN A 531 -14.26 -20.11 27.24
CA GLN A 531 -13.85 -21.10 26.26
C GLN A 531 -14.44 -20.78 24.88
N LEU A 532 -15.75 -20.47 24.81
CA LEU A 532 -16.37 -20.07 23.53
C LEU A 532 -15.70 -18.83 22.91
N PHE A 533 -15.34 -17.84 23.73
CA PHE A 533 -14.63 -16.67 23.20
C PHE A 533 -13.22 -16.99 22.71
N MET A 534 -12.50 -17.89 23.38
CA MET A 534 -11.21 -18.39 22.90
C MET A 534 -11.38 -19.19 21.58
N ASP A 535 -12.44 -19.95 21.44
CA ASP A 535 -12.78 -20.63 20.18
C ASP A 535 -13.02 -19.63 19.02
N PHE A 536 -13.44 -18.39 19.31
CA PHE A 536 -13.56 -17.30 18.34
C PHE A 536 -12.27 -16.46 18.17
N GLY A 537 -11.16 -16.89 18.76
CA GLY A 537 -9.86 -16.26 18.58
C GLY A 537 -9.54 -15.11 19.55
N LEU A 538 -10.24 -15.01 20.71
CA LEU A 538 -9.81 -14.16 21.79
C LEU A 538 -8.76 -14.89 22.63
N THR A 539 -7.84 -14.17 23.27
CA THR A 539 -6.89 -14.76 24.20
C THR A 539 -7.45 -14.77 25.63
N ASP A 540 -6.86 -15.59 26.49
CA ASP A 540 -7.28 -15.72 27.90
C ASP A 540 -7.21 -14.37 28.65
N GLU A 541 -6.20 -13.56 28.36
CA GLU A 541 -5.97 -12.25 28.99
C GLU A 541 -7.02 -11.21 28.57
N GLN A 542 -7.61 -11.34 27.38
CA GLN A 542 -8.65 -10.41 26.91
C GLN A 542 -9.98 -10.58 27.62
N ILE A 543 -10.20 -11.74 28.27
CA ILE A 543 -11.51 -12.14 28.79
C ILE A 543 -11.48 -12.14 30.33
N PRO A 544 -12.11 -11.16 31.01
CA PRO A 544 -12.15 -11.13 32.46
C PRO A 544 -12.85 -12.35 33.07
N ARG A 545 -12.47 -12.78 34.29
CA ARG A 545 -13.04 -13.93 35.00
C ARG A 545 -14.16 -13.51 35.94
N ASN A 546 -15.14 -12.76 35.42
CA ASN A 546 -16.27 -12.29 36.22
C ASN A 546 -17.52 -12.05 35.38
N TYR A 547 -18.65 -11.76 36.03
CA TYR A 547 -19.94 -11.61 35.37
C TYR A 547 -20.08 -10.41 34.45
N THR A 548 -19.13 -9.46 34.45
CA THR A 548 -19.19 -8.31 33.55
C THR A 548 -18.98 -8.71 32.08
N ILE A 549 -18.45 -9.91 31.79
CA ILE A 549 -18.37 -10.49 30.45
C ILE A 549 -19.73 -10.40 29.74
N ALA A 550 -20.84 -10.71 30.44
CA ALA A 550 -22.18 -10.67 29.86
C ALA A 550 -22.59 -9.31 29.30
N LEU A 551 -21.88 -8.24 29.70
CA LEU A 551 -22.16 -6.85 29.30
C LEU A 551 -21.10 -6.28 28.36
N GLY A 552 -20.12 -7.10 27.93
CA GLY A 552 -19.13 -6.73 26.93
C GLY A 552 -17.94 -5.95 27.43
N THR A 553 -17.37 -6.35 28.57
CA THR A 553 -16.14 -5.77 29.10
C THR A 553 -14.83 -6.32 28.51
N PRO A 554 -14.77 -7.48 27.81
CA PRO A 554 -13.57 -7.88 27.10
C PRO A 554 -13.05 -6.80 26.16
N GLN A 555 -11.74 -6.76 25.94
CA GLN A 555 -11.12 -5.92 24.92
C GLN A 555 -10.97 -6.77 23.65
N VAL A 556 -11.60 -6.36 22.56
CA VAL A 556 -11.64 -7.14 21.32
C VAL A 556 -11.31 -6.27 20.11
N LEU A 557 -10.81 -6.92 19.06
CA LEU A 557 -10.70 -6.33 17.74
C LEU A 557 -12.01 -6.56 16.96
N PRO A 558 -12.46 -5.60 16.15
CA PRO A 558 -13.66 -5.78 15.32
C PRO A 558 -13.62 -7.03 14.43
N ILE A 559 -12.47 -7.41 13.88
CA ILE A 559 -12.31 -8.64 13.11
C ILE A 559 -12.62 -9.90 13.94
N GLN A 560 -12.25 -9.94 15.22
CA GLN A 560 -12.56 -11.07 16.12
C GLN A 560 -14.08 -11.17 16.34
N MET A 561 -14.77 -10.04 16.50
CA MET A 561 -16.23 -10.02 16.61
C MET A 561 -16.91 -10.52 15.32
N ALA A 562 -16.45 -10.06 14.15
CA ALA A 562 -16.97 -10.51 12.87
C ALA A 562 -16.77 -12.04 12.68
N THR A 563 -15.61 -12.56 13.08
CA THR A 563 -15.31 -14.00 13.07
C THR A 563 -16.29 -14.78 13.96
N GLY A 564 -16.53 -14.30 15.18
CA GLY A 564 -17.48 -14.92 16.09
C GLY A 564 -18.92 -14.93 15.54
N TYR A 565 -19.37 -13.82 14.97
CA TYR A 565 -20.69 -13.73 14.36
C TYR A 565 -20.86 -14.61 13.12
N SER A 566 -19.77 -14.89 12.39
CA SER A 566 -19.80 -15.82 11.25
C SER A 566 -20.27 -17.22 11.65
N ALA A 567 -20.01 -17.65 12.89
CA ALA A 567 -20.49 -18.95 13.38
C ALA A 567 -22.03 -19.04 13.46
N PHE A 568 -22.72 -17.92 13.69
CA PHE A 568 -24.19 -17.91 13.66
C PHE A 568 -24.71 -18.01 12.22
N ALA A 569 -23.97 -17.47 11.23
CA ALA A 569 -24.36 -17.46 9.83
C ALA A 569 -24.05 -18.79 9.11
N ASN A 570 -23.04 -19.55 9.58
CA ASN A 570 -22.52 -20.73 8.88
C ASN A 570 -22.90 -22.07 9.51
N GLY A 571 -23.83 -22.08 10.46
CA GLY A 571 -24.29 -23.31 11.13
C GLY A 571 -23.41 -23.77 12.28
N GLY A 572 -22.66 -22.87 12.90
CA GLY A 572 -21.89 -23.10 14.13
C GLY A 572 -20.44 -23.50 13.93
N TYR A 573 -19.86 -23.24 12.79
CA TYR A 573 -18.46 -23.55 12.50
C TYR A 573 -17.53 -22.37 12.81
N ARG A 574 -16.34 -22.69 13.31
CA ARG A 574 -15.23 -21.75 13.47
C ARG A 574 -14.52 -21.57 12.14
N ILE A 575 -14.41 -20.35 11.68
CA ILE A 575 -13.58 -19.98 10.55
C ILE A 575 -12.39 -19.13 11.01
N GLN A 576 -11.36 -19.05 10.16
CA GLN A 576 -10.22 -18.16 10.40
C GLN A 576 -10.19 -17.05 9.33
N PRO A 577 -10.22 -15.76 9.73
CA PRO A 577 -10.16 -14.68 8.76
C PRO A 577 -8.81 -14.65 8.06
N HIS A 578 -8.83 -14.48 6.75
CA HIS A 578 -7.64 -14.35 5.91
C HIS A 578 -7.92 -13.39 4.76
N PHE A 579 -6.87 -12.72 4.28
CA PHE A 579 -6.98 -11.76 3.18
C PHE A 579 -5.98 -12.01 2.05
N ILE A 580 -4.96 -12.84 2.24
CA ILE A 580 -4.07 -13.31 1.17
C ILE A 580 -4.54 -14.69 0.73
N ASN A 581 -4.83 -14.82 -0.59
CA ASN A 581 -5.19 -16.08 -1.22
C ASN A 581 -3.95 -16.80 -1.76
N ARG A 582 -3.12 -16.12 -2.56
CA ARG A 582 -1.86 -16.68 -3.08
C ARG A 582 -0.81 -15.62 -3.28
N ILE A 583 0.45 -16.04 -3.32
CA ILE A 583 1.60 -15.20 -3.64
C ILE A 583 2.39 -15.90 -4.75
N GLU A 584 2.69 -15.14 -5.80
CA GLU A 584 3.56 -15.54 -6.90
C GLU A 584 4.87 -14.77 -6.82
N ASP A 585 5.97 -15.39 -7.24
CA ASP A 585 7.24 -14.70 -7.42
C ASP A 585 7.25 -13.86 -8.72
N ALA A 586 8.37 -13.18 -8.97
CA ALA A 586 8.57 -12.34 -10.16
C ALA A 586 8.48 -13.10 -11.50
N TYR A 587 8.49 -14.43 -11.47
CA TYR A 587 8.43 -15.33 -12.63
C TYR A 587 7.08 -16.03 -12.77
N GLY A 588 6.13 -15.76 -11.89
CA GLY A 588 4.79 -16.34 -11.89
C GLY A 588 4.70 -17.71 -11.18
N LYS A 589 5.77 -18.13 -10.49
CA LYS A 589 5.73 -19.35 -9.67
C LYS A 589 4.99 -19.07 -8.37
N ILE A 590 4.02 -19.91 -8.04
CA ILE A 590 3.30 -19.83 -6.76
C ILE A 590 4.27 -20.24 -5.63
N ILE A 591 4.52 -19.32 -4.70
CA ILE A 591 5.34 -19.54 -3.50
C ILE A 591 4.52 -19.67 -2.21
N TYR A 592 3.28 -19.25 -2.25
CA TYR A 592 2.32 -19.43 -1.18
C TYR A 592 0.91 -19.61 -1.76
N GLN A 593 0.19 -20.60 -1.28
CA GLN A 593 -1.23 -20.82 -1.58
C GLN A 593 -1.96 -21.04 -0.25
N ASN A 594 -2.96 -20.20 0.02
CA ASN A 594 -3.81 -20.39 1.19
C ASN A 594 -4.70 -21.63 0.98
N ASN A 595 -4.89 -22.39 2.05
CA ASN A 595 -5.80 -23.51 2.10
C ASN A 595 -6.71 -23.36 3.33
N PRO A 596 -7.79 -22.55 3.24
CA PRO A 596 -8.67 -22.28 4.37
C PRO A 596 -9.50 -23.51 4.76
N GLU A 597 -10.02 -23.50 5.98
CA GLU A 597 -11.05 -24.42 6.41
C GLU A 597 -12.44 -23.91 5.98
N TYR A 598 -13.32 -24.83 5.58
CA TYR A 598 -14.66 -24.52 5.09
C TYR A 598 -15.75 -25.02 6.05
N ALA A 599 -16.74 -24.16 6.33
CA ALA A 599 -17.91 -24.53 7.13
C ALA A 599 -18.83 -25.49 6.37
N CYS A 600 -18.96 -25.34 5.06
CA CYS A 600 -19.79 -26.17 4.21
C CYS A 600 -19.00 -26.62 2.97
N ILE A 601 -18.43 -27.83 2.99
CA ILE A 601 -17.70 -28.38 1.85
C ILE A 601 -18.65 -28.66 0.67
N SER A 602 -19.83 -29.21 0.92
CA SER A 602 -20.83 -29.47 -0.12
C SER A 602 -21.38 -28.22 -0.80
N CYS A 603 -21.24 -27.03 -0.17
CA CYS A 603 -21.65 -25.76 -0.77
C CYS A 603 -20.65 -25.27 -1.85
N ILE A 604 -19.41 -25.77 -1.86
CA ILE A 604 -18.36 -25.36 -2.82
C ILE A 604 -18.71 -25.87 -4.21
N SER A 605 -19.10 -27.15 -4.31
CA SER A 605 -19.44 -27.81 -5.57
C SER A 605 -20.62 -27.14 -6.32
N GLN A 606 -21.50 -26.44 -5.60
CA GLN A 606 -22.62 -25.70 -6.21
C GLN A 606 -22.22 -24.34 -6.78
N GLN A 607 -21.14 -23.73 -6.28
CA GLN A 607 -20.63 -22.44 -6.81
C GLN A 607 -19.72 -22.61 -8.04
N GLU A 608 -18.96 -23.69 -8.11
CA GLU A 608 -18.09 -23.99 -9.26
C GLU A 608 -18.88 -24.42 -10.51
N SER A 609 -20.12 -24.89 -10.33
CA SER A 609 -20.99 -25.32 -11.43
C SER A 609 -21.84 -24.23 -12.09
N LYS A 610 -21.80 -22.98 -11.61
CA LYS A 610 -22.45 -21.86 -12.30
C LYS A 610 -21.46 -21.23 -13.30
N PRO A 611 -21.70 -21.33 -14.62
CA PRO A 611 -20.92 -20.56 -15.59
C PRO A 611 -21.13 -19.07 -15.31
N GLN A 612 -20.05 -18.28 -15.32
CA GLN A 612 -20.13 -16.83 -15.38
C GLN A 612 -20.76 -16.44 -16.73
N SER A 613 -22.08 -16.36 -16.78
CA SER A 613 -22.78 -15.71 -17.87
C SER A 613 -22.64 -14.21 -17.67
N ALA A 614 -21.94 -13.56 -18.60
CA ALA A 614 -22.00 -12.12 -18.76
C ALA A 614 -23.43 -11.75 -19.18
N ASP A 615 -24.26 -11.35 -18.22
CA ASP A 615 -25.57 -10.79 -18.52
C ASP A 615 -25.39 -9.34 -18.95
N THR A 616 -25.39 -9.16 -20.25
CA THR A 616 -25.70 -7.88 -20.89
C THR A 616 -27.19 -7.65 -20.68
N ILE A 617 -27.60 -6.81 -19.74
CA ILE A 617 -28.97 -6.37 -19.58
C ILE A 617 -29.23 -5.32 -20.66
N THR A 618 -29.99 -5.70 -21.70
CA THR A 618 -30.70 -4.76 -22.56
C THR A 618 -32.08 -4.51 -21.96
N PRO A 619 -32.54 -3.26 -21.86
CA PRO A 619 -33.90 -2.96 -21.40
C PRO A 619 -34.83 -3.05 -22.63
N ASP A 620 -35.62 -4.07 -22.65
CA ASP A 620 -36.93 -4.22 -23.33
C ASP A 620 -37.15 -5.72 -23.53
N ASP A 621 -38.07 -6.28 -22.71
CA ASP A 621 -38.95 -7.34 -23.19
C ASP A 621 -40.04 -7.70 -22.12
N GLU A 622 -41.19 -7.95 -22.65
CA GLU A 622 -42.50 -8.14 -22.04
C GLU A 622 -42.58 -9.27 -21.01
N VAL A 623 -43.52 -9.08 -20.08
CA VAL A 623 -43.98 -10.06 -19.10
C VAL A 623 -44.51 -11.31 -19.81
N ILE A 624 -43.85 -12.47 -19.67
CA ILE A 624 -44.41 -13.77 -20.08
C ILE A 624 -44.89 -14.52 -18.83
N GLU A 625 -46.18 -14.80 -18.79
CA GLU A 625 -46.82 -15.71 -17.82
C GLU A 625 -46.16 -17.13 -17.88
N VAL A 626 -45.66 -17.59 -16.74
CA VAL A 626 -45.13 -18.96 -16.62
C VAL A 626 -46.27 -19.92 -16.29
N THR A 627 -46.69 -20.67 -17.29
CA THR A 627 -47.57 -21.84 -17.10
C THR A 627 -46.79 -23.00 -16.53
N ASN A 628 -47.34 -23.63 -15.47
CA ASN A 628 -46.84 -24.84 -14.86
C ASN A 628 -46.73 -26.01 -15.88
N GLN A 629 -45.52 -26.40 -16.27
CA GLN A 629 -45.27 -27.69 -16.91
C GLN A 629 -44.60 -28.64 -15.92
N GLU A 630 -45.26 -29.79 -15.74
CA GLU A 630 -44.75 -30.92 -14.95
C GLU A 630 -43.39 -31.44 -15.44
N LEU A 631 -42.42 -31.49 -14.56
CA LEU A 631 -41.08 -32.03 -14.80
C LEU A 631 -41.11 -33.55 -14.93
N ASN A 632 -40.61 -34.05 -16.02
CA ASN A 632 -40.47 -35.48 -16.36
C ASN A 632 -39.46 -36.17 -15.40
N PRO A 633 -39.75 -37.39 -14.85
CA PRO A 633 -38.92 -38.06 -13.85
C PRO A 633 -37.62 -38.73 -14.36
N ALA A 634 -37.17 -38.44 -15.57
CA ALA A 634 -36.08 -39.22 -16.23
C ALA A 634 -34.68 -38.57 -16.18
N GLU A 635 -34.46 -37.44 -15.46
CA GLU A 635 -33.12 -36.84 -15.30
C GLU A 635 -32.56 -36.98 -13.86
N LYS A 636 -32.57 -38.24 -13.33
CA LYS A 636 -31.79 -38.61 -12.14
C LYS A 636 -30.60 -39.43 -12.57
N SER A 637 -29.55 -38.83 -13.08
CA SER A 637 -28.16 -39.29 -12.93
C SER A 637 -27.18 -38.16 -13.27
N ALA A 638 -27.16 -37.12 -12.44
CA ALA A 638 -25.95 -36.36 -12.34
C ALA A 638 -24.98 -37.16 -11.50
N ASN A 639 -23.85 -37.57 -12.09
CA ASN A 639 -22.76 -38.18 -11.35
C ASN A 639 -22.42 -37.28 -10.16
N PRO A 640 -22.14 -37.86 -8.96
CA PRO A 640 -21.66 -37.05 -7.84
C PRO A 640 -20.38 -36.35 -8.29
N VAL A 641 -20.40 -35.03 -8.25
CA VAL A 641 -19.19 -34.24 -8.46
C VAL A 641 -18.17 -34.72 -7.44
N GLU A 642 -17.04 -35.26 -7.88
CA GLU A 642 -15.93 -35.64 -7.00
C GLU A 642 -15.55 -34.41 -6.19
N ILE A 643 -15.81 -34.44 -4.89
CA ILE A 643 -15.36 -33.43 -3.94
C ILE A 643 -13.84 -33.54 -3.91
N ASN A 644 -13.15 -32.53 -4.35
CA ASN A 644 -11.68 -32.46 -4.28
C ASN A 644 -11.26 -32.72 -2.84
N SER A 645 -10.46 -33.79 -2.61
CA SER A 645 -10.05 -34.28 -1.30
C SER A 645 -9.22 -33.28 -0.47
N ASP A 646 -8.85 -32.16 -1.05
CA ASP A 646 -7.95 -31.17 -0.46
C ASP A 646 -8.66 -30.11 0.42
N TYR A 647 -10.00 -30.06 0.41
CA TYR A 647 -10.73 -29.13 1.27
C TYR A 647 -10.79 -29.62 2.72
N ARG A 648 -10.45 -28.71 3.67
CA ARG A 648 -10.48 -29.00 5.10
C ARG A 648 -11.80 -28.55 5.72
N GLN A 649 -12.46 -29.44 6.46
CA GLN A 649 -13.67 -29.08 7.18
C GLN A 649 -13.35 -28.23 8.42
N ALA A 650 -14.01 -27.12 8.58
CA ALA A 650 -13.92 -26.29 9.78
C ALA A 650 -14.49 -27.00 11.02
N GLN A 651 -13.94 -26.71 12.18
CA GLN A 651 -14.41 -27.26 13.44
C GLN A 651 -15.78 -26.66 13.81
N ARG A 652 -16.75 -27.52 14.15
CA ARG A 652 -18.02 -27.08 14.69
C ARG A 652 -17.89 -26.75 16.17
N ILE A 653 -18.25 -25.56 16.58
CA ILE A 653 -18.16 -25.04 17.96
C ILE A 653 -19.53 -24.75 18.59
N LEU A 654 -20.59 -24.67 17.76
CA LEU A 654 -21.99 -24.59 18.18
C LEU A 654 -22.81 -25.61 17.41
N LYS A 655 -23.89 -26.11 18.02
CA LYS A 655 -24.89 -26.94 17.30
C LYS A 655 -25.54 -26.12 16.20
N SER A 656 -25.86 -26.75 15.06
CA SER A 656 -26.52 -26.06 13.96
C SER A 656 -27.89 -25.49 14.35
N SER A 657 -28.65 -26.20 15.22
CA SER A 657 -29.90 -25.66 15.77
C SER A 657 -29.70 -24.40 16.59
N SER A 658 -28.68 -24.35 17.45
CA SER A 658 -28.38 -23.16 18.27
C SER A 658 -27.90 -21.96 17.41
N ALA A 659 -27.10 -22.23 16.37
CA ALA A 659 -26.69 -21.20 15.40
C ALA A 659 -27.88 -20.66 14.62
N TYR A 660 -28.77 -21.54 14.13
CA TYR A 660 -29.99 -21.16 13.44
C TYR A 660 -30.93 -20.32 14.34
N ASP A 661 -31.20 -20.77 15.56
CA ASP A 661 -32.03 -20.05 16.52
C ASP A 661 -31.43 -18.67 16.82
N MET A 662 -30.11 -18.59 16.99
CA MET A 662 -29.44 -17.31 17.22
C MET A 662 -29.57 -16.36 16.02
N ALA A 663 -29.35 -16.84 14.79
CA ALA A 663 -29.51 -16.05 13.58
C ALA A 663 -30.98 -15.54 13.46
N ASN A 664 -31.96 -16.38 13.83
CA ASN A 664 -33.38 -16.01 13.85
C ASN A 664 -33.69 -14.93 14.89
N ILE A 665 -33.12 -15.05 16.11
CA ILE A 665 -33.30 -14.01 17.15
C ILE A 665 -32.59 -12.71 16.75
N LEU A 666 -31.42 -12.77 16.10
CA LEU A 666 -30.71 -11.58 15.61
C LEU A 666 -31.50 -10.84 14.54
N LYS A 667 -32.31 -11.53 13.73
CA LYS A 667 -33.27 -10.89 12.82
C LYS A 667 -34.27 -10.00 13.57
N ASP A 668 -34.77 -10.46 14.75
CA ASP A 668 -35.67 -9.65 15.57
C ASP A 668 -34.98 -8.39 16.14
N VAL A 669 -33.68 -8.40 16.38
CA VAL A 669 -32.94 -7.19 16.82
C VAL A 669 -33.08 -6.06 15.80
N ILE A 670 -33.09 -6.39 14.51
CA ILE A 670 -33.27 -5.42 13.42
C ILE A 670 -34.76 -5.09 13.23
N GLN A 671 -35.67 -6.08 13.29
CA GLN A 671 -37.08 -5.86 12.99
C GLN A 671 -37.83 -5.18 14.15
N HIS A 672 -37.54 -5.56 15.38
CA HIS A 672 -38.31 -5.20 16.57
C HIS A 672 -37.48 -4.60 17.70
N GLY A 673 -36.15 -4.61 17.60
CA GLY A 673 -35.24 -4.29 18.68
C GLY A 673 -34.42 -3.02 18.50
N THR A 674 -33.26 -3.01 19.15
CA THR A 674 -32.34 -1.87 19.20
C THR A 674 -31.67 -1.56 17.86
N GLY A 675 -31.67 -2.49 16.91
CA GLY A 675 -31.13 -2.33 15.55
C GLY A 675 -32.14 -1.77 14.51
N ARG A 676 -33.33 -1.39 14.91
CA ARG A 676 -34.43 -1.00 13.99
C ARG A 676 -34.12 0.20 13.08
N ALA A 677 -33.16 1.03 13.45
CA ALA A 677 -32.70 2.18 12.67
C ALA A 677 -31.58 1.88 11.66
N ALA A 678 -31.09 0.61 11.65
CA ALA A 678 -29.99 0.20 10.79
C ALA A 678 -30.46 -0.14 9.37
#